data_50086d7939487f6b872b1208c6f3f92f
#
_entry.id   50086d7939487f6b872b1208c6f3f92f
#
_cell.length_a   1.000
_cell.length_b   1.000
_cell.length_c   1.000
_cell.angle_alpha   90.00
_cell.angle_beta   90.00
_cell.angle_gamma   90.00
#
_symmetry.space_group_name_H-M   'P 1'
#
loop_
_entity.id
_entity.type
_entity.pdbx_description
1 polymer ?
#
loop_
_entity_poly.entity_id
_entity_poly.type
_entity_poly.pdbx_seq_one_letter_code
_entity_poly.pdbx_strand_id
1 'polypeptide(L)'
;MSSLNIMSENDNSTVLSEYTGLNRVVTTFQSEDTLEKELINTLIEQGYERLNINSEEELIINLRRQLEKLNNYHFTDGEWNYLFTKVIANKNDYIIEKTRLIQEDYKQEITLDSDEKKNIYLIDKNNIHNNSLQVLNQYVNNDGNFDNRYDVTILVNGLPLVHIELKKRGVDLREAFNQIERYQRDSFWAGSGLYNFVQIFVISNGTLTKYYSNTTREFHINNQKKKKSNSFEFTSYWADQKNNGITDLIDFTKTFFTKHTLLNILTKYCVFTSEEELLVMRPYQIVATEKILNRIKVAYNNKFYGKIKAGGYVWHTTGSGKTLTSFKTSQLASKLDFIDKVLFVVDRKDLDYQTMKEYDRFKEGAANSNTSTKVLEGQLEDDNCKIIITTIQKLSQFIKKNSNSEVFNKHVVFIFDECHRSQFGEMHKSIIKKFNKYYIFGFTGTPIFPENARTNKGISETTEQVFGERLHTYTIVNAIADKNVLPFRYEYVGKVDINDDVKDEKVYNIDEEKLFDNQMRISLITEYIIEHFSTKTKTSESYVYSTLDNVVEVAKKQDTEEIKSKKNINGFNSIFAVSSIKMAKEYYDEFKKILAYKNSNLKVALIYSYGVNGEDGVIDENSESTESLNIDDRTFLDDAIKDYNKMFETSYDTSSEKFQNYYKDISLRMKNREIDILIVANMFLTGFDAKTLNTLWVDKNLKWHGLIQAFSRTNRILNSVKTYGNIVSFRNLEDRLNEALAKFGDEEAHGVVLLKPYKDYYYGYEDENGKKFEGYKELVEKLKLKFMPGELMQSEQEQKEFIKLYGSILKVTNILSSFDEFKDEELINERDKQDYHSIYIELYNEFRNRSKRDKADVSEDVVFEMELIKSIEVNIDYILGLVKKYHESNMEDKEILVTIQKAIMASPDLRNKKDLIMAFIESLDQNSNVYSDFESFMNSKKKEELDKIIFDEGLNKEETYNFIERAFEQGRVETNGTEVSNILPAMNMFTPTNDRQEKKNKVIDKLLEFFDKFFSISSDKL
;
A
#
# COMPACT_ATOMS: atom_id res chain seq x y z
N MET A 1 -31.90 -4.35 -30.39
CA MET A 1 -32.38 -3.77 -29.12
C MET A 1 -32.06 -4.79 -28.04
N SER A 2 -30.93 -4.65 -27.35
CA SER A 2 -30.63 -5.48 -26.20
C SER A 2 -31.42 -4.91 -25.02
N SER A 3 -32.36 -5.71 -24.51
CA SER A 3 -33.12 -5.36 -23.32
C SER A 3 -32.16 -5.26 -22.13
N LEU A 4 -31.90 -4.04 -21.69
CA LEU A 4 -31.35 -3.75 -20.35
C LEU A 4 -32.45 -4.19 -19.37
N ASN A 5 -32.29 -5.34 -18.75
CA ASN A 5 -33.07 -5.68 -17.58
C ASN A 5 -32.54 -4.89 -16.40
N ILE A 6 -32.93 -3.62 -16.30
CA ILE A 6 -32.75 -2.81 -15.10
C ILE A 6 -33.76 -3.35 -14.08
N MET A 7 -33.30 -4.25 -13.21
CA MET A 7 -34.06 -4.61 -12.03
C MET A 7 -33.87 -3.52 -10.97
N SER A 8 -34.85 -2.60 -10.94
CA SER A 8 -35.02 -1.50 -9.98
C SER A 8 -33.86 -0.51 -9.86
N GLU A 9 -33.90 0.58 -10.61
CA GLU A 9 -33.28 1.85 -10.23
C GLU A 9 -34.04 2.42 -9.03
N ASN A 10 -33.42 2.43 -7.90
CA ASN A 10 -33.88 3.25 -6.80
C ASN A 10 -33.08 4.58 -6.90
N ASP A 11 -33.75 5.72 -6.90
CA ASP A 11 -33.12 7.08 -6.93
C ASP A 11 -32.04 7.29 -5.84
N ASN A 12 -31.84 6.33 -4.96
CA ASN A 12 -30.90 6.34 -3.85
C ASN A 12 -29.70 5.39 -4.04
N SER A 13 -29.58 4.67 -5.17
CA SER A 13 -28.49 3.72 -5.41
C SER A 13 -27.53 4.22 -6.49
N THR A 14 -26.24 4.37 -6.14
CA THR A 14 -25.17 4.77 -7.07
C THR A 14 -24.66 3.59 -7.88
N VAL A 15 -24.66 2.38 -7.31
CA VAL A 15 -24.18 1.15 -7.93
C VAL A 15 -25.37 0.28 -8.31
N LEU A 16 -25.38 -0.23 -9.55
CA LEU A 16 -26.45 -1.11 -10.05
C LEU A 16 -26.56 -2.39 -9.20
N SER A 17 -27.79 -2.85 -8.98
CA SER A 17 -28.08 -4.05 -8.18
C SER A 17 -27.49 -5.31 -8.79
N GLU A 18 -27.63 -5.48 -10.09
CA GLU A 18 -27.06 -6.56 -10.87
C GLU A 18 -26.92 -6.11 -12.32
N TYR A 19 -25.76 -6.35 -12.91
CA TYR A 19 -25.53 -6.09 -14.32
C TYR A 19 -25.51 -7.42 -15.09
N THR A 20 -26.54 -7.65 -15.87
CA THR A 20 -26.66 -8.82 -16.77
C THR A 20 -26.22 -8.48 -18.18
N GLY A 21 -25.21 -7.63 -18.34
CA GLY A 21 -24.59 -7.34 -19.63
C GLY A 21 -24.03 -8.63 -20.24
N LEU A 22 -24.33 -8.85 -21.51
CA LEU A 22 -23.68 -9.91 -22.26
C LEU A 22 -22.18 -9.64 -22.20
N ASN A 23 -21.40 -10.56 -21.62
CA ASN A 23 -19.97 -10.60 -21.82
C ASN A 23 -19.75 -10.66 -23.35
N ARG A 24 -19.61 -9.50 -23.96
CA ARG A 24 -19.33 -9.40 -25.39
C ARG A 24 -17.89 -9.86 -25.54
N VAL A 25 -17.70 -11.14 -25.81
CA VAL A 25 -16.43 -11.63 -26.33
C VAL A 25 -16.30 -11.07 -27.76
N VAL A 26 -15.94 -9.81 -27.85
CA VAL A 26 -15.62 -9.19 -29.14
C VAL A 26 -14.20 -9.68 -29.47
N THR A 27 -14.14 -10.72 -30.29
CA THR A 27 -12.89 -11.31 -30.78
C THR A 27 -12.26 -10.50 -31.93
N THR A 28 -12.93 -9.46 -32.44
CA THR A 28 -12.45 -8.66 -33.56
C THR A 28 -11.58 -7.49 -33.08
N PHE A 29 -10.53 -7.23 -33.81
CA PHE A 29 -9.67 -6.04 -33.63
C PHE A 29 -10.52 -4.76 -33.72
N GLN A 30 -10.39 -3.88 -32.72
CA GLN A 30 -11.00 -2.54 -32.71
C GLN A 30 -9.89 -1.51 -32.54
N SER A 31 -9.86 -0.52 -33.44
CA SER A 31 -8.95 0.63 -33.34
C SER A 31 -9.38 1.57 -32.21
N GLU A 32 -8.47 2.43 -31.73
CA GLU A 32 -8.80 3.48 -30.77
C GLU A 32 -9.92 4.38 -31.24
N ASP A 33 -9.91 4.80 -32.52
CA ASP A 33 -10.96 5.62 -33.13
C ASP A 33 -12.35 4.95 -33.13
N THR A 34 -12.40 3.64 -33.31
CA THR A 34 -13.67 2.89 -33.23
C THR A 34 -14.20 2.85 -31.80
N LEU A 35 -13.32 2.58 -30.81
CA LEU A 35 -13.67 2.56 -29.39
C LEU A 35 -14.12 3.95 -28.91
N GLU A 36 -13.43 5.01 -29.34
CA GLU A 36 -13.77 6.40 -29.03
C GLU A 36 -15.16 6.79 -29.56
N LYS A 37 -15.45 6.47 -30.82
CA LYS A 37 -16.77 6.75 -31.42
C LYS A 37 -17.90 6.01 -30.72
N GLU A 38 -17.68 4.74 -30.36
CA GLU A 38 -18.67 3.94 -29.62
C GLU A 38 -18.91 4.51 -28.21
N LEU A 39 -17.84 4.89 -27.49
CA LEU A 39 -17.91 5.55 -26.20
C LEU A 39 -18.72 6.86 -26.28
N ILE A 40 -18.38 7.74 -27.21
CA ILE A 40 -19.04 9.04 -27.34
C ILE A 40 -20.52 8.87 -27.67
N ASN A 41 -20.87 7.96 -28.59
CA ASN A 41 -22.27 7.70 -28.95
C ASN A 41 -23.06 7.20 -27.72
N THR A 42 -22.45 6.32 -26.91
CA THR A 42 -23.10 5.82 -25.68
C THR A 42 -23.29 6.96 -24.65
N LEU A 43 -22.33 7.89 -24.52
CA LEU A 43 -22.48 9.05 -23.65
C LEU A 43 -23.60 10.01 -24.16
N ILE A 44 -23.69 10.25 -25.46
CA ILE A 44 -24.77 11.06 -26.06
C ILE A 44 -26.15 10.42 -25.80
N GLU A 45 -26.27 9.10 -25.96
CA GLU A 45 -27.49 8.36 -25.62
C GLU A 45 -27.88 8.49 -24.14
N GLN A 46 -26.92 8.71 -23.27
CA GLN A 46 -27.14 8.96 -21.82
C GLN A 46 -27.40 10.44 -21.50
N GLY A 47 -27.50 11.30 -22.52
CA GLY A 47 -27.86 12.70 -22.35
C GLY A 47 -26.69 13.64 -22.11
N TYR A 48 -25.47 13.27 -22.50
CA TYR A 48 -24.32 14.17 -22.52
C TYR A 48 -24.39 15.11 -23.74
N GLU A 49 -24.14 16.40 -23.53
CA GLU A 49 -24.00 17.37 -24.61
C GLU A 49 -22.64 17.19 -25.29
N ARG A 50 -22.62 16.85 -26.58
CA ARG A 50 -21.35 16.76 -27.32
C ARG A 50 -20.87 18.16 -27.69
N LEU A 51 -19.59 18.45 -27.41
CA LEU A 51 -18.95 19.71 -27.78
C LEU A 51 -17.98 19.53 -28.93
N ASN A 52 -17.93 20.55 -29.80
CA ASN A 52 -16.87 20.72 -30.80
C ASN A 52 -16.06 21.98 -30.41
N ILE A 53 -15.08 21.80 -29.57
CA ILE A 53 -14.20 22.87 -29.07
C ILE A 53 -12.78 22.56 -29.52
N ASN A 54 -12.13 23.53 -30.16
CA ASN A 54 -10.81 23.41 -30.74
C ASN A 54 -9.79 24.39 -30.13
N SER A 55 -10.23 25.30 -29.27
CA SER A 55 -9.38 26.28 -28.62
C SER A 55 -9.70 26.43 -27.12
N GLU A 56 -8.73 26.92 -26.37
CA GLU A 56 -8.92 27.23 -24.95
C GLU A 56 -9.95 28.34 -24.72
N GLU A 57 -9.98 29.35 -25.63
CA GLU A 57 -10.96 30.45 -25.57
C GLU A 57 -12.40 29.92 -25.63
N GLU A 58 -12.67 28.96 -26.53
CA GLU A 58 -13.98 28.34 -26.65
C GLU A 58 -14.34 27.52 -25.37
N LEU A 59 -13.36 26.86 -24.78
CA LEU A 59 -13.53 26.15 -23.54
C LEU A 59 -13.89 27.09 -22.36
N ILE A 60 -13.23 28.25 -22.29
CA ILE A 60 -13.51 29.29 -21.28
C ILE A 60 -14.91 29.92 -21.51
N ILE A 61 -15.30 30.17 -22.73
CA ILE A 61 -16.64 30.70 -23.08
C ILE A 61 -17.72 29.67 -22.67
N ASN A 62 -17.50 28.38 -22.96
CA ASN A 62 -18.40 27.33 -22.53
C ASN A 62 -18.48 27.25 -20.99
N LEU A 63 -17.37 27.33 -20.28
CA LEU A 63 -17.33 27.34 -18.82
C LEU A 63 -18.17 28.46 -18.23
N ARG A 64 -18.01 29.70 -18.73
CA ARG A 64 -18.81 30.86 -18.30
C ARG A 64 -20.30 30.57 -18.47
N ARG A 65 -20.71 30.13 -19.68
CA ARG A 65 -22.11 29.79 -19.98
C ARG A 65 -22.68 28.75 -19.03
N GLN A 66 -21.92 27.69 -18.72
CA GLN A 66 -22.38 26.61 -17.85
C GLN A 66 -22.47 27.07 -16.36
N LEU A 67 -21.53 27.89 -15.89
CA LEU A 67 -21.59 28.44 -14.53
C LEU A 67 -22.73 29.46 -14.38
N GLU A 68 -22.99 30.30 -15.41
CA GLU A 68 -24.16 31.19 -15.42
C GLU A 68 -25.47 30.40 -15.32
N LYS A 69 -25.57 29.31 -16.08
CA LYS A 69 -26.73 28.40 -16.03
C LYS A 69 -26.90 27.75 -14.69
N LEU A 70 -25.82 27.21 -14.07
CA LEU A 70 -25.85 26.53 -12.78
C LEU A 70 -26.31 27.47 -11.66
N ASN A 71 -25.80 28.73 -11.68
CA ASN A 71 -26.05 29.71 -10.65
C ASN A 71 -27.27 30.61 -10.91
N ASN A 72 -27.95 30.43 -12.08
CA ASN A 72 -29.02 31.30 -12.56
C ASN A 72 -28.62 32.77 -12.43
N TYR A 73 -27.42 33.14 -12.94
CA TYR A 73 -26.83 34.44 -12.81
C TYR A 73 -25.91 34.74 -14.01
N HIS A 74 -26.08 35.93 -14.66
CA HIS A 74 -25.23 36.38 -15.72
C HIS A 74 -24.13 37.28 -15.18
N PHE A 75 -22.88 36.88 -15.32
CA PHE A 75 -21.72 37.63 -14.88
C PHE A 75 -21.46 38.84 -15.80
N THR A 76 -21.19 39.99 -15.21
CA THR A 76 -20.50 41.05 -15.94
C THR A 76 -19.09 40.59 -16.34
N ASP A 77 -18.46 41.31 -17.26
CA ASP A 77 -17.09 40.96 -17.69
C ASP A 77 -16.07 41.16 -16.53
N GLY A 78 -16.34 42.14 -15.64
CA GLY A 78 -15.52 42.35 -14.45
C GLY A 78 -15.62 41.19 -13.44
N GLU A 79 -16.84 40.82 -13.11
CA GLU A 79 -17.12 39.69 -12.20
C GLU A 79 -16.60 38.37 -12.74
N TRP A 80 -16.82 38.12 -14.04
CA TRP A 80 -16.26 36.95 -14.71
C TRP A 80 -14.73 36.93 -14.70
N ASN A 81 -14.10 38.03 -15.05
CA ASN A 81 -12.64 38.09 -15.03
C ASN A 81 -12.06 37.86 -13.63
N TYR A 82 -12.72 38.41 -12.61
CA TYR A 82 -12.33 38.16 -11.21
C TYR A 82 -12.45 36.66 -10.86
N LEU A 83 -13.64 36.08 -11.07
CA LEU A 83 -13.90 34.66 -10.78
C LEU A 83 -12.93 33.76 -11.54
N PHE A 84 -12.73 34.04 -12.83
CA PHE A 84 -11.87 33.22 -13.65
C PHE A 84 -10.40 33.35 -13.27
N THR A 85 -9.86 34.55 -13.17
CA THR A 85 -8.41 34.76 -12.96
C THR A 85 -7.96 34.54 -11.52
N LYS A 86 -8.83 34.78 -10.52
CA LYS A 86 -8.47 34.70 -9.10
C LYS A 86 -8.86 33.38 -8.45
N VAL A 87 -9.88 32.71 -8.97
CA VAL A 87 -10.39 31.45 -8.39
C VAL A 87 -10.14 30.28 -9.33
N ILE A 88 -10.65 30.36 -10.57
CA ILE A 88 -10.63 29.19 -11.46
C ILE A 88 -9.25 28.97 -12.10
N ALA A 89 -8.67 30.00 -12.72
CA ALA A 89 -7.40 29.97 -13.45
C ALA A 89 -6.28 30.69 -12.69
N ASN A 90 -6.26 30.60 -11.35
CA ASN A 90 -5.17 31.14 -10.58
C ASN A 90 -3.88 30.38 -10.90
N LYS A 91 -2.85 31.13 -11.31
CA LYS A 91 -1.56 30.58 -11.78
C LYS A 91 -0.74 29.85 -10.71
N ASN A 92 -1.06 30.08 -9.44
CA ASN A 92 -0.38 29.42 -8.32
C ASN A 92 -1.05 28.11 -7.91
N ASP A 93 -2.21 27.78 -8.49
CA ASP A 93 -3.00 26.62 -8.14
C ASP A 93 -2.74 25.48 -9.12
N TYR A 94 -2.27 24.35 -8.58
CA TYR A 94 -2.05 23.12 -9.32
C TYR A 94 -3.15 22.09 -9.03
N ILE A 95 -2.87 20.83 -9.27
CA ILE A 95 -3.84 19.72 -9.11
C ILE A 95 -4.46 19.68 -7.71
N ILE A 96 -3.68 19.91 -6.67
CA ILE A 96 -4.13 19.83 -5.27
C ILE A 96 -5.14 20.93 -4.97
N GLU A 97 -4.81 22.19 -5.27
CA GLU A 97 -5.68 23.35 -5.03
C GLU A 97 -6.96 23.26 -5.87
N LYS A 98 -6.85 22.82 -7.13
CA LYS A 98 -8.02 22.59 -8.00
C LYS A 98 -8.90 21.45 -7.48
N THR A 99 -8.29 20.40 -6.95
CA THR A 99 -9.03 19.31 -6.31
C THR A 99 -9.76 19.81 -5.05
N ARG A 100 -9.11 20.62 -4.23
CA ARG A 100 -9.72 21.22 -3.04
C ARG A 100 -10.90 22.12 -3.43
N LEU A 101 -10.78 22.93 -4.48
CA LEU A 101 -11.87 23.76 -4.99
C LEU A 101 -13.12 22.92 -5.33
N ILE A 102 -12.97 21.75 -5.91
CA ILE A 102 -14.12 20.88 -6.22
C ILE A 102 -14.61 20.11 -4.99
N GLN A 103 -13.70 19.61 -4.15
CA GLN A 103 -14.09 18.71 -3.07
C GLN A 103 -14.53 19.44 -1.80
N GLU A 104 -13.94 20.58 -1.47
CA GLU A 104 -14.23 21.32 -0.24
C GLU A 104 -14.79 22.72 -0.49
N ASP A 105 -14.14 23.53 -1.34
CA ASP A 105 -14.43 24.93 -1.56
C ASP A 105 -15.27 25.19 -2.82
N TYR A 106 -16.18 24.28 -3.14
CA TYR A 106 -17.00 24.34 -4.36
C TYR A 106 -18.00 25.49 -4.41
N LYS A 107 -18.14 26.23 -3.30
CA LYS A 107 -18.98 27.41 -3.15
C LYS A 107 -18.07 28.60 -2.89
N GLN A 108 -17.97 29.51 -3.84
CA GLN A 108 -17.12 30.68 -3.82
C GLN A 108 -17.94 31.96 -3.55
N GLU A 109 -17.53 32.79 -2.61
CA GLU A 109 -18.13 34.09 -2.38
C GLU A 109 -17.44 35.11 -3.28
N ILE A 110 -18.21 35.78 -4.12
CA ILE A 110 -17.72 36.91 -4.94
C ILE A 110 -18.47 38.19 -4.57
N THR A 111 -17.79 39.34 -4.68
CA THR A 111 -18.41 40.66 -4.57
C THR A 111 -18.86 41.08 -5.94
N LEU A 112 -20.13 41.39 -6.11
CA LEU A 112 -20.74 41.85 -7.34
C LEU A 112 -20.38 43.32 -7.61
N ASP A 113 -20.57 43.77 -8.84
CA ASP A 113 -20.43 45.18 -9.22
C ASP A 113 -21.38 46.10 -8.44
N SER A 114 -22.45 45.51 -7.81
CA SER A 114 -23.39 46.22 -6.90
C SER A 114 -22.89 46.33 -5.46
N ASP A 115 -21.65 45.89 -5.12
CA ASP A 115 -21.10 45.75 -3.77
C ASP A 115 -21.79 44.66 -2.93
N GLU A 116 -22.74 43.89 -3.46
CA GLU A 116 -23.37 42.78 -2.80
C GLU A 116 -22.51 41.53 -2.89
N LYS A 117 -22.56 40.68 -1.87
CA LYS A 117 -21.89 39.38 -1.85
C LYS A 117 -22.78 38.27 -2.39
N LYS A 118 -22.29 37.48 -3.32
CA LYS A 118 -22.99 36.35 -3.90
C LYS A 118 -22.17 35.07 -3.83
N ASN A 119 -22.84 33.98 -3.49
CA ASN A 119 -22.23 32.66 -3.51
C ASN A 119 -22.39 32.04 -4.92
N ILE A 120 -21.27 31.67 -5.52
CA ILE A 120 -21.20 31.02 -6.82
C ILE A 120 -20.79 29.58 -6.61
N TYR A 121 -21.58 28.66 -7.13
CA TYR A 121 -21.32 27.22 -7.09
C TYR A 121 -20.56 26.78 -8.35
N LEU A 122 -19.44 26.09 -8.17
CA LEU A 122 -18.71 25.43 -9.25
C LEU A 122 -19.36 24.06 -9.58
N ILE A 123 -19.87 23.40 -8.54
CA ILE A 123 -20.62 22.15 -8.63
C ILE A 123 -21.75 22.15 -7.57
N ASP A 124 -22.93 21.70 -7.91
CA ASP A 124 -24.01 21.52 -6.95
C ASP A 124 -23.96 20.14 -6.31
N LYS A 125 -23.52 20.07 -5.05
CA LYS A 125 -23.45 18.83 -4.28
C LYS A 125 -24.75 18.49 -3.53
N ASN A 126 -25.69 19.42 -3.44
CA ASN A 126 -26.96 19.20 -2.75
C ASN A 126 -27.99 18.62 -3.72
N ASN A 127 -28.16 19.23 -4.88
CA ASN A 127 -28.99 18.70 -5.96
C ASN A 127 -28.11 18.39 -7.18
N ILE A 128 -27.62 17.16 -7.22
CA ILE A 128 -26.67 16.72 -8.26
C ILE A 128 -27.25 16.86 -9.67
N HIS A 129 -28.58 16.80 -9.84
CA HIS A 129 -29.22 16.87 -11.15
C HIS A 129 -29.20 18.27 -11.78
N ASN A 130 -28.86 19.31 -11.00
CA ASN A 130 -28.66 20.66 -11.52
C ASN A 130 -27.38 20.78 -12.35
N ASN A 131 -26.42 19.83 -12.16
CA ASN A 131 -25.17 19.85 -12.91
C ASN A 131 -25.38 19.41 -14.37
N SER A 132 -24.72 20.10 -15.29
CA SER A 132 -24.67 19.77 -16.71
C SER A 132 -23.51 18.80 -17.00
N LEU A 133 -23.73 17.84 -17.88
CA LEU A 133 -22.69 16.92 -18.35
C LEU A 133 -22.45 17.13 -19.85
N GLN A 134 -21.19 17.28 -20.22
CA GLN A 134 -20.77 17.49 -21.59
C GLN A 134 -19.59 16.56 -21.91
N VAL A 135 -19.41 16.19 -23.17
CA VAL A 135 -18.30 15.40 -23.67
C VAL A 135 -17.55 16.10 -24.78
N LEU A 136 -16.23 16.10 -24.66
CA LEU A 136 -15.28 16.66 -25.60
C LEU A 136 -14.28 15.58 -25.98
N ASN A 137 -13.94 15.45 -27.25
CA ASN A 137 -12.95 14.50 -27.72
C ASN A 137 -11.90 15.15 -28.61
N GLN A 138 -10.72 14.56 -28.68
CA GLN A 138 -9.59 14.93 -29.52
C GLN A 138 -9.19 16.41 -29.34
N TYR A 139 -9.30 16.92 -28.13
CA TYR A 139 -8.87 18.28 -27.80
C TYR A 139 -7.34 18.41 -27.91
N VAL A 140 -6.88 19.38 -28.68
CA VAL A 140 -5.45 19.61 -28.88
C VAL A 140 -4.98 20.75 -27.98
N ASN A 141 -4.05 20.48 -27.09
CA ASN A 141 -3.40 21.49 -26.26
C ASN A 141 -2.00 21.80 -26.84
N ASN A 142 -1.85 22.99 -27.36
CA ASN A 142 -0.62 23.47 -27.99
C ASN A 142 0.21 24.39 -27.06
N ASP A 143 -0.29 24.73 -25.86
CA ASP A 143 0.33 25.67 -24.93
C ASP A 143 1.31 25.01 -23.95
N GLY A 144 1.39 23.68 -23.96
CA GLY A 144 2.27 22.89 -23.11
C GLY A 144 3.70 22.78 -23.64
N ASN A 145 4.50 21.94 -22.98
CA ASN A 145 5.86 21.63 -23.41
C ASN A 145 5.89 20.88 -24.77
N PHE A 146 4.78 20.22 -25.12
CA PHE A 146 4.57 19.48 -26.34
C PHE A 146 3.09 19.58 -26.75
N ASP A 147 2.82 19.51 -28.07
CA ASP A 147 1.44 19.37 -28.57
C ASP A 147 0.87 18.03 -28.11
N ASN A 148 -0.14 18.07 -27.26
CA ASN A 148 -0.81 16.87 -26.75
C ASN A 148 -2.27 16.85 -27.22
N ARG A 149 -2.72 15.65 -27.62
CA ARG A 149 -4.09 15.40 -28.01
C ARG A 149 -4.75 14.47 -27.01
N TYR A 150 -5.83 14.92 -26.41
CA TYR A 150 -6.54 14.21 -25.36
C TYR A 150 -7.70 13.42 -25.97
N ASP A 151 -7.79 12.12 -25.65
CA ASP A 151 -8.78 11.26 -26.29
C ASP A 151 -10.21 11.69 -25.95
N VAL A 152 -10.70 11.50 -24.74
CA VAL A 152 -12.04 11.88 -24.33
C VAL A 152 -12.04 12.56 -22.96
N THR A 153 -12.74 13.69 -22.86
CA THR A 153 -12.87 14.43 -21.59
C THR A 153 -14.35 14.69 -21.30
N ILE A 154 -14.77 14.39 -20.07
CA ILE A 154 -16.11 14.73 -19.59
C ILE A 154 -16.02 16.00 -18.77
N LEU A 155 -16.85 16.98 -19.14
CA LEU A 155 -16.98 18.24 -18.44
C LEU A 155 -18.24 18.21 -17.56
N VAL A 156 -18.10 18.71 -16.33
CA VAL A 156 -19.23 18.97 -15.44
C VAL A 156 -19.32 20.48 -15.23
N ASN A 157 -20.42 21.08 -15.62
CA ASN A 157 -20.61 22.56 -15.62
C ASN A 157 -19.50 23.31 -16.37
N GLY A 158 -18.96 22.72 -17.44
CA GLY A 158 -17.87 23.27 -18.23
C GLY A 158 -16.45 23.01 -17.68
N LEU A 159 -16.30 22.45 -16.46
CA LEU A 159 -15.02 22.08 -15.89
C LEU A 159 -14.64 20.65 -16.28
N PRO A 160 -13.43 20.36 -16.75
CA PRO A 160 -12.98 19.02 -17.09
C PRO A 160 -12.74 18.22 -15.79
N LEU A 161 -13.70 17.37 -15.39
CA LEU A 161 -13.62 16.61 -14.16
C LEU A 161 -13.26 15.14 -14.36
N VAL A 162 -13.43 14.60 -15.58
CA VAL A 162 -13.02 13.21 -15.89
C VAL A 162 -12.28 13.19 -17.21
N HIS A 163 -11.15 12.51 -17.24
CA HIS A 163 -10.40 12.27 -18.46
C HIS A 163 -10.28 10.77 -18.73
N ILE A 164 -10.51 10.36 -19.97
CA ILE A 164 -10.55 8.98 -20.43
C ILE A 164 -9.48 8.80 -21.48
N GLU A 165 -8.55 7.88 -21.26
CA GLU A 165 -7.49 7.50 -22.19
C GLU A 165 -7.75 6.12 -22.74
N LEU A 166 -7.74 6.00 -24.05
CA LEU A 166 -8.06 4.77 -24.78
C LEU A 166 -6.82 4.18 -25.43
N LYS A 167 -6.78 2.86 -25.48
CA LYS A 167 -5.83 2.08 -26.28
C LYS A 167 -6.58 1.03 -27.09
N LYS A 168 -6.00 0.62 -28.19
CA LYS A 168 -6.56 -0.46 -29.02
C LYS A 168 -6.65 -1.76 -28.23
N ARG A 169 -7.58 -2.64 -28.61
CA ARG A 169 -7.71 -3.97 -27.98
C ARG A 169 -6.41 -4.74 -28.04
N GLY A 170 -6.04 -5.39 -26.91
CA GLY A 170 -4.83 -6.20 -26.78
C GLY A 170 -3.59 -5.45 -26.25
N VAL A 171 -3.66 -4.13 -26.10
CA VAL A 171 -2.59 -3.32 -25.48
C VAL A 171 -2.76 -3.31 -23.95
N ASP A 172 -1.65 -3.28 -23.20
CA ASP A 172 -1.67 -3.21 -21.73
C ASP A 172 -2.21 -1.86 -21.25
N LEU A 173 -3.11 -1.88 -20.28
CA LEU A 173 -3.66 -0.65 -19.67
C LEU A 173 -2.60 0.27 -19.05
N ARG A 174 -1.45 -0.25 -18.69
CA ARG A 174 -0.33 0.56 -18.17
C ARG A 174 0.17 1.60 -19.16
N GLU A 175 -0.01 1.37 -20.44
CA GLU A 175 0.35 2.36 -21.47
C GLU A 175 -0.54 3.59 -21.37
N ALA A 176 -1.86 3.42 -21.29
CA ALA A 176 -2.81 4.52 -21.06
C ALA A 176 -2.52 5.25 -19.72
N PHE A 177 -2.21 4.48 -18.68
CA PHE A 177 -1.84 5.04 -17.37
C PHE A 177 -0.57 5.90 -17.44
N ASN A 178 0.44 5.46 -18.19
CA ASN A 178 1.68 6.23 -18.39
C ASN A 178 1.46 7.46 -19.29
N GLN A 179 0.53 7.41 -20.24
CA GLN A 179 0.20 8.53 -21.10
C GLN A 179 -0.44 9.68 -20.31
N ILE A 180 -1.37 9.37 -19.42
CA ILE A 180 -1.95 10.38 -18.52
C ILE A 180 -0.89 11.05 -17.65
N GLU A 181 0.13 10.31 -17.19
CA GLU A 181 1.25 10.92 -16.45
C GLU A 181 1.99 11.97 -17.29
N ARG A 182 2.21 11.65 -18.56
CA ARG A 182 2.85 12.63 -19.47
C ARG A 182 2.00 13.89 -19.60
N TYR A 183 0.69 13.74 -19.74
CA TYR A 183 -0.22 14.90 -19.83
C TYR A 183 -0.20 15.74 -18.55
N GLN A 184 -0.25 15.12 -17.37
CA GLN A 184 -0.15 15.84 -16.10
C GLN A 184 1.16 16.60 -15.96
N ARG A 185 2.28 16.02 -16.41
CA ARG A 185 3.59 16.64 -16.35
C ARG A 185 3.79 17.73 -17.41
N ASP A 186 3.30 17.52 -18.62
CA ASP A 186 3.73 18.26 -19.80
C ASP A 186 2.70 19.27 -20.31
N SER A 187 1.39 19.10 -20.02
CA SER A 187 0.35 19.93 -20.67
C SER A 187 -0.89 20.29 -19.85
N PHE A 188 -1.29 19.55 -18.82
CA PHE A 188 -2.53 19.85 -18.08
C PHE A 188 -2.50 21.18 -17.33
N TRP A 189 -1.32 21.64 -16.97
CA TRP A 189 -1.10 22.94 -16.31
C TRP A 189 -1.00 24.12 -17.29
N ALA A 190 -0.89 23.86 -18.60
CA ALA A 190 -0.66 24.88 -19.60
C ALA A 190 -1.90 25.76 -19.82
N GLY A 191 -1.69 26.96 -20.37
CA GLY A 191 -2.74 27.94 -20.58
C GLY A 191 -3.36 28.40 -19.26
N SER A 192 -4.66 28.24 -19.11
CA SER A 192 -5.42 28.55 -17.90
C SER A 192 -5.35 27.43 -16.84
N GLY A 193 -4.75 26.28 -17.14
CA GLY A 193 -4.65 25.14 -16.26
C GLY A 193 -5.98 24.46 -15.95
N LEU A 194 -6.98 24.57 -16.83
CA LEU A 194 -8.31 23.97 -16.61
C LEU A 194 -8.24 22.45 -16.49
N TYR A 195 -7.33 21.77 -17.18
CA TYR A 195 -7.20 20.31 -17.09
C TYR A 195 -6.66 19.82 -15.72
N ASN A 196 -6.10 20.71 -14.91
CA ASN A 196 -5.78 20.38 -13.51
C ASN A 196 -7.03 20.16 -12.63
N PHE A 197 -8.22 20.48 -13.11
CA PHE A 197 -9.50 20.16 -12.44
C PHE A 197 -9.90 18.69 -12.55
N VAL A 198 -9.30 17.92 -13.45
CA VAL A 198 -9.64 16.49 -13.60
C VAL A 198 -9.50 15.79 -12.25
N GLN A 199 -10.60 15.18 -11.77
CA GLN A 199 -10.68 14.46 -10.49
C GLN A 199 -10.48 12.96 -10.68
N ILE A 200 -10.98 12.40 -11.77
CA ILE A 200 -10.98 10.96 -12.04
C ILE A 200 -10.38 10.72 -13.41
N PHE A 201 -9.42 9.80 -13.46
CA PHE A 201 -8.92 9.23 -14.70
C PHE A 201 -9.55 7.87 -14.95
N VAL A 202 -9.86 7.61 -16.22
CA VAL A 202 -10.34 6.31 -16.71
C VAL A 202 -9.39 5.85 -17.80
N ILE A 203 -8.93 4.63 -17.72
CA ILE A 203 -8.06 4.00 -18.72
C ILE A 203 -8.74 2.75 -19.28
N SER A 204 -8.73 2.58 -20.59
CA SER A 204 -9.37 1.44 -21.23
C SER A 204 -8.64 0.97 -22.49
N ASN A 205 -8.65 -0.34 -22.71
CA ASN A 205 -8.29 -0.95 -23.98
C ASN A 205 -9.48 -1.65 -24.66
N GLY A 206 -10.69 -1.21 -24.33
CA GLY A 206 -11.94 -1.79 -24.81
C GLY A 206 -12.39 -3.04 -24.06
N THR A 207 -11.49 -3.92 -23.65
CA THR A 207 -11.78 -5.15 -22.90
C THR A 207 -11.67 -4.96 -21.41
N LEU A 208 -10.67 -4.22 -20.96
CA LEU A 208 -10.43 -3.90 -19.57
C LEU A 208 -10.55 -2.38 -19.39
N THR A 209 -11.27 -1.96 -18.36
CA THR A 209 -11.45 -0.55 -18.00
C THR A 209 -11.24 -0.38 -16.51
N LYS A 210 -10.39 0.56 -16.15
CA LYS A 210 -10.08 0.92 -14.76
C LYS A 210 -10.21 2.41 -14.54
N TYR A 211 -10.42 2.82 -13.29
CA TYR A 211 -10.43 4.22 -12.88
C TYR A 211 -9.55 4.47 -11.65
N TYR A 212 -9.11 5.71 -11.49
CA TYR A 212 -8.33 6.16 -10.35
C TYR A 212 -8.41 7.68 -10.19
N SER A 213 -7.99 8.21 -9.05
CA SER A 213 -8.00 9.65 -8.80
C SER A 213 -6.78 10.36 -9.40
N ASN A 214 -6.89 11.66 -9.59
CA ASN A 214 -5.83 12.52 -10.09
C ASN A 214 -4.58 12.57 -9.19
N THR A 215 -4.73 12.37 -7.89
CA THR A 215 -3.62 12.40 -6.92
C THR A 215 -2.98 11.04 -6.69
N THR A 216 -3.59 9.94 -7.14
CA THR A 216 -3.11 8.56 -6.87
C THR A 216 -1.64 8.38 -7.26
N ARG A 217 -1.23 8.89 -8.42
CA ARG A 217 0.14 8.73 -8.89
C ARG A 217 1.10 9.67 -8.18
N GLU A 218 0.74 10.93 -8.02
CA GLU A 218 1.57 11.94 -7.38
C GLU A 218 1.82 11.64 -5.92
N PHE A 219 0.79 11.23 -5.18
CA PHE A 219 0.91 10.81 -3.79
C PHE A 219 1.90 9.65 -3.61
N HIS A 220 1.87 8.67 -4.52
CA HIS A 220 2.81 7.56 -4.49
C HIS A 220 4.20 7.90 -5.02
N ILE A 221 4.34 8.92 -5.89
CA ILE A 221 5.64 9.43 -6.39
C ILE A 221 6.31 10.36 -5.37
N ASN A 222 5.58 11.32 -4.81
CA ASN A 222 6.10 12.27 -3.83
C ASN A 222 6.54 11.55 -2.56
N ASN A 223 5.90 10.45 -2.24
CA ASN A 223 6.37 9.52 -1.23
C ASN A 223 7.63 8.74 -1.66
N GLN A 224 8.19 8.93 -2.88
CA GLN A 224 9.41 8.25 -3.36
C GLN A 224 10.30 9.24 -4.12
N LYS A 225 11.44 9.65 -3.54
CA LYS A 225 12.43 10.55 -4.19
C LYS A 225 13.05 10.01 -5.50
N LYS A 226 12.72 8.80 -5.95
CA LYS A 226 13.13 8.21 -7.23
C LYS A 226 11.91 7.79 -8.05
N LYS A 227 11.84 8.30 -9.21
CA LYS A 227 10.88 8.40 -10.32
C LYS A 227 9.97 7.20 -10.70
N LYS A 228 9.66 6.21 -9.86
CA LYS A 228 8.73 5.13 -10.22
C LYS A 228 7.92 4.67 -9.03
N SER A 229 6.60 4.61 -9.19
CA SER A 229 5.69 4.15 -8.17
C SER A 229 4.84 3.00 -8.71
N ASN A 230 4.43 2.09 -7.82
CA ASN A 230 3.40 1.07 -8.09
C ASN A 230 1.99 1.66 -8.09
N SER A 231 1.84 2.91 -8.49
CA SER A 231 0.55 3.59 -8.48
C SER A 231 -0.50 2.91 -9.34
N PHE A 232 -0.09 2.15 -10.37
CA PHE A 232 -1.02 1.36 -11.18
C PHE A 232 -1.79 0.30 -10.35
N GLU A 233 -1.19 -0.26 -9.31
CA GLU A 233 -1.84 -1.23 -8.42
C GLU A 233 -2.97 -0.63 -7.58
N PHE A 234 -3.04 0.70 -7.48
CA PHE A 234 -4.12 1.44 -6.81
C PHE A 234 -5.26 1.86 -7.74
N THR A 235 -5.22 1.46 -9.02
CA THR A 235 -6.34 1.61 -9.94
C THR A 235 -7.43 0.58 -9.62
N SER A 236 -8.69 0.92 -9.86
CA SER A 236 -9.84 0.10 -9.46
C SER A 236 -10.69 -0.31 -10.66
N TYR A 237 -11.26 -1.51 -10.60
CA TYR A 237 -12.35 -1.93 -11.48
C TYR A 237 -13.69 -1.44 -10.95
N TRP A 238 -14.64 -1.25 -11.86
CA TRP A 238 -16.06 -1.05 -11.52
C TRP A 238 -16.76 -2.41 -11.38
N ALA A 239 -17.79 -2.48 -10.54
CA ALA A 239 -18.58 -3.69 -10.32
C ALA A 239 -20.02 -3.37 -9.94
N ASP A 240 -20.92 -4.34 -10.05
CA ASP A 240 -22.29 -4.27 -9.52
C ASP A 240 -22.36 -4.53 -8.00
N GLN A 241 -23.57 -4.49 -7.42
CA GLN A 241 -23.75 -4.73 -5.97
C GLN A 241 -23.41 -6.16 -5.52
N LYS A 242 -23.29 -7.10 -6.47
CA LYS A 242 -22.89 -8.49 -6.21
C LYS A 242 -21.39 -8.73 -6.38
N ASN A 243 -20.62 -7.66 -6.62
CA ASN A 243 -19.18 -7.66 -6.94
C ASN A 243 -18.83 -8.32 -8.29
N ASN A 244 -19.78 -8.43 -9.21
CA ASN A 244 -19.45 -8.85 -10.57
C ASN A 244 -18.74 -7.71 -11.28
N GLY A 245 -17.50 -7.95 -11.73
CA GLY A 245 -16.68 -6.94 -12.40
C GLY A 245 -17.27 -6.51 -13.75
N ILE A 246 -17.32 -5.20 -13.98
CA ILE A 246 -17.75 -4.57 -15.23
C ILE A 246 -16.52 -3.98 -15.89
N THR A 247 -15.88 -4.77 -16.76
CA THR A 247 -14.56 -4.45 -17.33
C THR A 247 -14.61 -3.94 -18.76
N ASP A 248 -15.60 -4.33 -19.57
CA ASP A 248 -15.75 -3.83 -20.94
C ASP A 248 -16.06 -2.34 -20.95
N LEU A 249 -15.44 -1.58 -21.87
CA LEU A 249 -15.57 -0.12 -21.96
C LEU A 249 -17.03 0.36 -22.09
N ILE A 250 -17.80 -0.30 -22.91
CA ILE A 250 -19.18 0.13 -23.19
C ILE A 250 -20.10 -0.21 -22.02
N ASP A 251 -19.90 -1.37 -21.41
CA ASP A 251 -20.63 -1.76 -20.20
C ASP A 251 -20.26 -0.86 -19.01
N PHE A 252 -18.98 -0.52 -18.89
CA PHE A 252 -18.49 0.48 -17.93
C PHE A 252 -19.16 1.84 -18.17
N THR A 253 -19.22 2.29 -19.43
CA THR A 253 -19.85 3.55 -19.81
C THR A 253 -21.32 3.58 -19.46
N LYS A 254 -22.05 2.50 -19.72
CA LYS A 254 -23.49 2.39 -19.41
C LYS A 254 -23.81 2.36 -17.92
N THR A 255 -22.82 2.08 -17.07
CA THR A 255 -23.03 1.92 -15.63
C THR A 255 -22.33 3.01 -14.80
N PHE A 256 -21.05 3.29 -15.06
CA PHE A 256 -20.27 4.28 -14.32
C PHE A 256 -20.58 5.72 -14.76
N PHE A 257 -20.78 5.93 -16.06
CA PHE A 257 -21.04 7.27 -16.63
C PHE A 257 -22.53 7.62 -16.74
N THR A 258 -23.43 6.88 -16.11
CA THR A 258 -24.79 7.43 -15.95
C THR A 258 -24.71 8.73 -15.15
N LYS A 259 -25.55 9.70 -15.49
CA LYS A 259 -25.54 11.03 -14.82
C LYS A 259 -25.62 10.90 -13.29
N HIS A 260 -26.50 10.04 -12.81
CA HIS A 260 -26.69 9.79 -11.39
C HIS A 260 -25.42 9.21 -10.72
N THR A 261 -24.85 8.15 -11.30
CA THR A 261 -23.67 7.47 -10.75
C THR A 261 -22.46 8.37 -10.73
N LEU A 262 -22.09 8.97 -11.88
CA LEU A 262 -20.92 9.83 -11.97
C LEU A 262 -20.98 11.01 -11.01
N LEU A 263 -22.13 11.71 -10.97
CA LEU A 263 -22.29 12.86 -10.09
C LEU A 263 -22.29 12.47 -8.62
N ASN A 264 -22.86 11.33 -8.22
CA ASN A 264 -22.76 10.82 -6.85
C ASN A 264 -21.31 10.47 -6.50
N ILE A 265 -20.56 9.84 -7.39
CA ILE A 265 -19.12 9.55 -7.14
C ILE A 265 -18.38 10.85 -6.89
N LEU A 266 -18.48 11.83 -7.79
CA LEU A 266 -17.77 13.11 -7.69
C LEU A 266 -18.17 13.94 -6.45
N THR A 267 -19.45 13.93 -6.06
CA THR A 267 -19.95 14.80 -5.01
C THR A 267 -20.02 14.16 -3.62
N LYS A 268 -20.19 12.82 -3.54
CA LYS A 268 -20.41 12.10 -2.28
C LYS A 268 -19.30 11.10 -1.97
N TYR A 269 -18.79 10.36 -2.98
CA TYR A 269 -17.93 9.20 -2.78
C TYR A 269 -16.47 9.43 -3.15
N CYS A 270 -16.10 10.68 -3.43
CA CYS A 270 -14.73 11.15 -3.34
C CYS A 270 -14.45 11.67 -1.92
N VAL A 271 -13.26 11.36 -1.38
CA VAL A 271 -12.78 11.84 -0.09
C VAL A 271 -11.42 12.47 -0.30
N PHE A 272 -11.34 13.79 -0.14
CA PHE A 272 -10.08 14.51 -0.15
C PHE A 272 -9.50 14.50 1.26
N THR A 273 -8.31 13.93 1.41
CA THR A 273 -7.71 13.69 2.72
C THR A 273 -6.90 14.89 3.22
N SER A 274 -6.63 14.94 4.52
CA SER A 274 -5.72 15.93 5.13
C SER A 274 -4.27 15.80 4.64
N GLU A 275 -3.91 14.65 4.05
CA GLU A 275 -2.62 14.44 3.38
C GLU A 275 -2.67 14.84 1.89
N GLU A 276 -3.72 15.55 1.46
CA GLU A 276 -3.92 16.02 0.09
C GLU A 276 -4.05 14.92 -0.97
N GLU A 277 -4.51 13.73 -0.55
CA GLU A 277 -4.85 12.63 -1.44
C GLU A 277 -6.36 12.59 -1.71
N LEU A 278 -6.75 12.48 -2.98
CA LEU A 278 -8.13 12.24 -3.37
C LEU A 278 -8.39 10.73 -3.45
N LEU A 279 -9.22 10.21 -2.57
CA LEU A 279 -9.66 8.82 -2.59
C LEU A 279 -11.02 8.72 -3.29
N VAL A 280 -11.12 7.85 -4.29
CA VAL A 280 -12.40 7.50 -4.91
C VAL A 280 -12.87 6.16 -4.34
N MET A 281 -14.02 6.15 -3.68
CA MET A 281 -14.56 4.93 -3.07
C MET A 281 -14.85 3.86 -4.11
N ARG A 282 -14.56 2.62 -3.75
CA ARG A 282 -14.79 1.46 -4.60
C ARG A 282 -16.26 1.02 -4.55
N PRO A 283 -16.77 0.29 -5.58
CA PRO A 283 -18.18 -0.09 -5.66
C PRO A 283 -18.73 -0.74 -4.38
N TYR A 284 -18.04 -1.75 -3.86
CA TYR A 284 -18.47 -2.47 -2.65
C TYR A 284 -18.52 -1.57 -1.40
N GLN A 285 -17.67 -0.54 -1.31
CA GLN A 285 -17.68 0.44 -0.21
C GLN A 285 -18.89 1.37 -0.32
N ILE A 286 -19.22 1.81 -1.55
CA ILE A 286 -20.39 2.62 -1.85
C ILE A 286 -21.66 1.85 -1.49
N VAL A 287 -21.77 0.61 -1.98
CA VAL A 287 -22.93 -0.28 -1.73
C VAL A 287 -23.15 -0.50 -0.23
N ALA A 288 -22.08 -0.82 0.51
CA ALA A 288 -22.20 -1.03 1.95
C ALA A 288 -22.70 0.23 2.67
N THR A 289 -22.16 1.41 2.30
CA THR A 289 -22.57 2.70 2.84
C THR A 289 -24.04 2.97 2.55
N GLU A 290 -24.48 2.82 1.30
CA GLU A 290 -25.86 3.08 0.87
C GLU A 290 -26.86 2.14 1.54
N LYS A 291 -26.54 0.85 1.65
CA LYS A 291 -27.40 -0.13 2.33
C LYS A 291 -27.57 0.18 3.82
N ILE A 292 -26.51 0.64 4.49
CA ILE A 292 -26.61 1.10 5.90
C ILE A 292 -27.51 2.34 5.99
N LEU A 293 -27.29 3.36 5.15
CA LEU A 293 -28.09 4.58 5.17
C LEU A 293 -29.57 4.31 4.86
N ASN A 294 -29.83 3.44 3.90
CA ASN A 294 -31.20 3.02 3.57
C ASN A 294 -31.85 2.27 4.76
N ARG A 295 -31.10 1.36 5.41
CA ARG A 295 -31.59 0.66 6.61
C ARG A 295 -31.94 1.64 7.74
N ILE A 296 -31.14 2.67 7.99
CA ILE A 296 -31.42 3.72 8.96
C ILE A 296 -32.74 4.46 8.61
N LYS A 297 -32.88 4.90 7.34
CA LYS A 297 -34.09 5.61 6.88
C LYS A 297 -35.35 4.73 6.97
N VAL A 298 -35.29 3.48 6.51
CA VAL A 298 -36.37 2.52 6.60
C VAL A 298 -36.77 2.24 8.05
N ALA A 299 -35.78 2.06 8.93
CA ALA A 299 -36.04 1.80 10.35
C ALA A 299 -36.64 3.03 11.06
N TYR A 300 -36.23 4.24 10.70
CA TYR A 300 -36.81 5.48 11.22
C TYR A 300 -38.27 5.61 10.77
N ASN A 301 -38.56 5.50 9.47
CA ASN A 301 -39.90 5.65 8.91
C ASN A 301 -40.90 4.62 9.46
N ASN A 302 -40.44 3.39 9.69
CA ASN A 302 -41.28 2.30 10.21
C ASN A 302 -41.19 2.16 11.75
N LYS A 303 -40.50 3.04 12.45
CA LYS A 303 -40.30 3.02 13.92
C LYS A 303 -39.70 1.70 14.44
N PHE A 304 -38.74 1.12 13.67
CA PHE A 304 -38.05 -0.11 14.05
C PHE A 304 -36.78 0.15 14.88
N TYR A 305 -36.43 1.42 15.09
CA TYR A 305 -35.28 1.79 15.93
C TYR A 305 -35.36 1.16 17.31
N GLY A 306 -34.24 0.92 17.96
CA GLY A 306 -34.14 0.20 19.22
C GLY A 306 -34.38 -1.32 19.12
N LYS A 307 -34.38 -1.86 17.89
CA LYS A 307 -34.51 -3.31 17.63
C LYS A 307 -33.42 -3.76 16.66
N ILE A 308 -33.09 -5.07 16.67
CA ILE A 308 -32.10 -5.67 15.77
C ILE A 308 -32.48 -5.43 14.28
N LYS A 309 -33.77 -5.36 13.93
CA LYS A 309 -34.23 -5.04 12.57
C LYS A 309 -33.82 -3.66 12.06
N ALA A 310 -33.44 -2.72 12.95
CA ALA A 310 -32.88 -1.43 12.58
C ALA A 310 -31.38 -1.48 12.28
N GLY A 311 -30.77 -2.64 12.37
CA GLY A 311 -29.36 -2.86 12.18
C GLY A 311 -29.01 -3.75 11.01
N GLY A 312 -27.79 -4.22 10.98
CA GLY A 312 -27.22 -5.15 10.03
C GLY A 312 -25.71 -5.26 10.16
N TYR A 313 -25.11 -6.18 9.40
CA TYR A 313 -23.66 -6.25 9.36
C TYR A 313 -23.10 -6.25 7.93
N VAL A 314 -21.86 -5.77 7.81
CA VAL A 314 -21.07 -5.72 6.59
C VAL A 314 -19.93 -6.71 6.71
N TRP A 315 -19.90 -7.69 5.82
CA TRP A 315 -18.82 -8.66 5.74
C TRP A 315 -17.81 -8.22 4.67
N HIS A 316 -16.81 -7.46 5.08
CA HIS A 316 -15.70 -7.05 4.23
C HIS A 316 -14.39 -7.60 4.77
N THR A 317 -13.62 -8.28 3.92
CA THR A 317 -12.34 -8.89 4.32
C THR A 317 -11.36 -7.85 4.86
N THR A 318 -10.37 -8.31 5.58
CA THR A 318 -9.30 -7.46 6.08
C THR A 318 -8.52 -6.87 4.88
N GLY A 319 -8.25 -5.55 4.92
CA GLY A 319 -7.56 -4.86 3.82
C GLY A 319 -8.47 -4.25 2.75
N SER A 320 -9.78 -4.46 2.84
CA SER A 320 -10.75 -3.87 1.93
C SER A 320 -11.04 -2.38 2.15
N GLY A 321 -10.43 -1.73 3.15
CA GLY A 321 -10.70 -0.33 3.48
C GLY A 321 -12.00 -0.14 4.29
N LYS A 322 -12.29 -1.06 5.23
CA LYS A 322 -13.44 -0.95 6.15
C LYS A 322 -13.50 0.41 6.87
N THR A 323 -12.35 0.96 7.26
CA THR A 323 -12.26 2.25 7.96
C THR A 323 -12.77 3.40 7.09
N LEU A 324 -12.42 3.44 5.79
CA LEU A 324 -12.96 4.44 4.86
C LEU A 324 -14.49 4.29 4.68
N THR A 325 -14.97 3.04 4.57
CA THR A 325 -16.41 2.75 4.46
C THR A 325 -17.17 3.22 5.70
N SER A 326 -16.68 2.89 6.89
CA SER A 326 -17.29 3.27 8.16
C SER A 326 -17.23 4.79 8.40
N PHE A 327 -16.11 5.44 8.05
CA PHE A 327 -15.97 6.90 8.08
C PHE A 327 -17.03 7.57 7.21
N LYS A 328 -17.13 7.16 5.94
CA LYS A 328 -18.10 7.75 5.01
C LYS A 328 -19.53 7.50 5.45
N THR A 329 -19.81 6.31 5.95
CA THR A 329 -21.11 5.96 6.54
C THR A 329 -21.43 6.89 7.73
N SER A 330 -20.49 7.08 8.65
CA SER A 330 -20.66 7.98 9.81
C SER A 330 -20.92 9.42 9.38
N GLN A 331 -20.15 9.91 8.40
CA GLN A 331 -20.26 11.27 7.86
C GLN A 331 -21.63 11.50 7.20
N LEU A 332 -22.14 10.54 6.42
CA LEU A 332 -23.42 10.66 5.75
C LEU A 332 -24.59 10.42 6.71
N ALA A 333 -24.46 9.51 7.66
CA ALA A 333 -25.48 9.28 8.68
C ALA A 333 -25.67 10.50 9.60
N SER A 334 -24.56 11.18 9.99
CA SER A 334 -24.63 12.38 10.84
C SER A 334 -25.29 13.58 10.16
N LYS A 335 -25.47 13.56 8.85
CA LYS A 335 -26.18 14.58 8.06
C LYS A 335 -27.70 14.35 7.99
N LEU A 336 -28.18 13.19 8.44
CA LEU A 336 -29.63 12.94 8.50
C LEU A 336 -30.21 13.75 9.66
N ASP A 337 -31.26 14.56 9.39
CA ASP A 337 -31.83 15.51 10.34
C ASP A 337 -32.31 14.87 11.63
N PHE A 338 -32.72 13.61 11.60
CA PHE A 338 -33.23 12.88 12.75
C PHE A 338 -32.16 12.09 13.52
N ILE A 339 -30.90 12.11 13.10
CA ILE A 339 -29.79 11.44 13.81
C ILE A 339 -29.06 12.45 14.68
N ASP A 340 -29.05 12.17 15.98
CA ASP A 340 -28.39 13.00 17.00
C ASP A 340 -26.92 12.66 17.14
N LYS A 341 -26.57 11.37 17.18
CA LYS A 341 -25.21 10.88 17.42
C LYS A 341 -24.86 9.68 16.52
N VAL A 342 -23.60 9.62 16.13
CA VAL A 342 -22.97 8.44 15.51
C VAL A 342 -21.79 8.03 16.38
N LEU A 343 -21.84 6.83 16.96
CA LEU A 343 -20.78 6.27 17.79
C LEU A 343 -20.07 5.17 17.03
N PHE A 344 -18.79 5.38 16.76
CA PHE A 344 -17.90 4.37 16.27
C PHE A 344 -17.24 3.66 17.46
N VAL A 345 -17.57 2.38 17.65
CA VAL A 345 -17.18 1.63 18.84
C VAL A 345 -16.13 0.60 18.45
N VAL A 346 -14.95 0.71 19.04
CA VAL A 346 -13.84 -0.21 18.89
C VAL A 346 -13.65 -1.07 20.15
N ASP A 347 -13.06 -2.23 19.98
CA ASP A 347 -12.83 -3.17 21.08
C ASP A 347 -11.63 -2.77 21.95
N ARG A 348 -10.57 -2.19 21.37
CA ARG A 348 -9.30 -1.91 22.05
C ARG A 348 -8.92 -0.43 22.04
N LYS A 349 -8.16 -0.01 23.05
CA LYS A 349 -7.67 1.38 23.18
C LYS A 349 -6.68 1.78 22.09
N ASP A 350 -5.84 0.88 21.62
CA ASP A 350 -4.91 1.11 20.52
C ASP A 350 -5.62 1.25 19.17
N LEU A 351 -6.70 0.49 18.95
CA LEU A 351 -7.56 0.64 17.78
C LEU A 351 -8.34 1.98 17.79
N ASP A 352 -8.73 2.45 18.97
CA ASP A 352 -9.35 3.79 19.14
C ASP A 352 -8.43 4.89 18.55
N TYR A 353 -7.15 4.87 18.94
CA TYR A 353 -6.17 5.83 18.43
C TYR A 353 -5.88 5.68 16.93
N GLN A 354 -5.69 4.44 16.43
CA GLN A 354 -5.45 4.21 15.01
C GLN A 354 -6.65 4.62 14.15
N THR A 355 -7.85 4.29 14.59
CA THR A 355 -9.09 4.68 13.90
C THR A 355 -9.25 6.19 13.88
N MET A 356 -8.96 6.86 15.00
CA MET A 356 -9.00 8.31 15.07
C MET A 356 -8.02 8.96 14.09
N LYS A 357 -6.78 8.48 14.06
CA LYS A 357 -5.78 8.94 13.09
C LYS A 357 -6.22 8.75 11.64
N GLU A 358 -6.84 7.62 11.30
CA GLU A 358 -7.37 7.41 9.97
C GLU A 358 -8.58 8.31 9.66
N TYR A 359 -9.46 8.56 10.64
CA TYR A 359 -10.58 9.49 10.46
C TYR A 359 -10.09 10.92 10.29
N ASP A 360 -9.09 11.36 11.06
CA ASP A 360 -8.47 12.68 10.91
C ASP A 360 -7.72 12.79 9.58
N ARG A 361 -7.11 11.69 9.11
CA ARG A 361 -6.53 11.63 7.77
C ARG A 361 -7.59 11.83 6.70
N PHE A 362 -8.77 11.22 6.82
CA PHE A 362 -9.84 11.40 5.85
C PHE A 362 -10.46 12.79 5.90
N LYS A 363 -10.59 13.37 7.07
CA LYS A 363 -10.98 14.76 7.30
C LYS A 363 -10.67 15.17 8.74
N GLU A 364 -9.81 16.16 8.89
CA GLU A 364 -9.42 16.71 10.19
C GLU A 364 -10.63 17.20 10.99
N GLY A 365 -10.71 16.82 12.27
CA GLY A 365 -11.81 17.17 13.16
C GLY A 365 -13.18 16.57 12.83
N ALA A 366 -13.22 15.56 11.91
CA ALA A 366 -14.49 14.93 11.53
C ALA A 366 -15.11 14.08 12.63
N ALA A 367 -14.30 13.61 13.59
CA ALA A 367 -14.74 12.81 14.72
C ALA A 367 -14.04 13.26 16.01
N ASN A 368 -14.62 12.90 17.15
CA ASN A 368 -14.10 13.23 18.46
C ASN A 368 -13.68 11.97 19.20
N SER A 369 -12.41 11.85 19.56
CA SER A 369 -11.94 10.79 20.45
C SER A 369 -12.06 11.19 21.91
N ASN A 370 -11.95 10.23 22.82
CA ASN A 370 -12.02 10.48 24.24
C ASN A 370 -10.91 9.75 25.00
N THR A 371 -10.19 10.50 25.82
CA THR A 371 -9.12 9.98 26.68
C THR A 371 -9.67 9.35 27.97
N SER A 372 -10.85 9.74 28.38
CA SER A 372 -11.51 9.27 29.63
C SER A 372 -13.03 9.19 29.49
N THR A 373 -13.66 8.45 30.40
CA THR A 373 -15.12 8.38 30.48
C THR A 373 -15.78 9.75 30.71
N LYS A 374 -15.10 10.68 31.41
CA LYS A 374 -15.61 12.02 31.63
C LYS A 374 -15.63 12.88 30.37
N VAL A 375 -14.61 12.74 29.52
CA VAL A 375 -14.59 13.41 28.21
C VAL A 375 -15.69 12.84 27.31
N LEU A 376 -15.87 11.52 27.29
CA LEU A 376 -16.96 10.87 26.56
C LEU A 376 -18.33 11.40 27.01
N GLU A 377 -18.54 11.57 28.30
CA GLU A 377 -19.79 12.14 28.87
C GLU A 377 -20.07 13.52 28.29
N GLY A 378 -19.10 14.46 28.36
CA GLY A 378 -19.25 15.79 27.77
C GLY A 378 -19.53 15.76 26.26
N GLN A 379 -18.88 14.88 25.51
CA GLN A 379 -19.12 14.73 24.07
C GLN A 379 -20.50 14.16 23.73
N LEU A 380 -21.05 13.28 24.58
CA LEU A 380 -22.39 12.73 24.41
C LEU A 380 -23.48 13.76 24.69
N GLU A 381 -23.22 14.71 25.59
CA GLU A 381 -24.13 15.79 25.94
C GLU A 381 -24.06 16.98 24.96
N ASP A 382 -22.91 17.25 24.36
CA ASP A 382 -22.72 18.35 23.39
C ASP A 382 -23.35 18.02 22.03
N ASP A 383 -24.40 18.71 21.63
CA ASP A 383 -25.10 18.46 20.34
C ASP A 383 -24.24 18.73 19.10
N ASN A 384 -23.15 19.49 19.20
CA ASN A 384 -22.23 19.75 18.11
C ASN A 384 -21.32 18.55 17.85
N CYS A 385 -21.04 17.73 18.86
CA CYS A 385 -20.24 16.52 18.74
C CYS A 385 -21.09 15.36 18.16
N LYS A 386 -21.31 15.36 16.85
CA LYS A 386 -22.16 14.33 16.22
C LYS A 386 -21.47 12.98 16.03
N ILE A 387 -20.18 12.93 15.67
CA ILE A 387 -19.42 11.70 15.44
C ILE A 387 -18.41 11.51 16.57
N ILE A 388 -18.52 10.39 17.29
CA ILE A 388 -17.69 10.07 18.45
C ILE A 388 -17.06 8.70 18.27
N ILE A 389 -15.74 8.60 18.38
CA ILE A 389 -15.00 7.34 18.43
C ILE A 389 -14.71 6.99 19.88
N THR A 390 -15.04 5.77 20.29
CA THR A 390 -14.84 5.33 21.67
C THR A 390 -14.64 3.83 21.78
N THR A 391 -14.14 3.37 22.93
CA THR A 391 -14.05 1.94 23.20
C THR A 391 -15.32 1.42 23.88
N ILE A 392 -15.62 0.15 23.67
CA ILE A 392 -16.77 -0.50 24.31
C ILE A 392 -16.69 -0.44 25.84
N GLN A 393 -15.47 -0.47 26.41
CA GLN A 393 -15.22 -0.39 27.83
C GLN A 393 -15.61 1.00 28.40
N LYS A 394 -15.17 2.09 27.73
CA LYS A 394 -15.52 3.46 28.15
C LYS A 394 -17.02 3.69 28.08
N LEU A 395 -17.66 3.23 27.00
CA LEU A 395 -19.11 3.35 26.84
C LEU A 395 -19.88 2.54 27.90
N SER A 396 -19.44 1.32 28.21
CA SER A 396 -20.04 0.51 29.30
C SER A 396 -19.88 1.18 30.68
N GLN A 397 -18.72 1.77 30.98
CA GLN A 397 -18.49 2.50 32.22
C GLN A 397 -19.38 3.76 32.30
N PHE A 398 -19.53 4.49 31.18
CA PHE A 398 -20.46 5.63 31.13
C PHE A 398 -21.87 5.20 31.46
N ILE A 399 -22.39 4.13 30.86
CA ILE A 399 -23.74 3.59 31.11
C ILE A 399 -23.95 3.24 32.60
N LYS A 400 -22.93 2.63 33.22
CA LYS A 400 -23.01 2.25 34.66
C LYS A 400 -23.07 3.46 35.59
N LYS A 401 -22.34 4.55 35.26
CA LYS A 401 -22.26 5.75 36.05
C LYS A 401 -23.44 6.69 35.85
N ASN A 402 -23.97 6.78 34.65
CA ASN A 402 -24.96 7.79 34.23
C ASN A 402 -26.29 7.17 33.83
N SER A 403 -26.98 6.52 34.77
CA SER A 403 -28.19 5.74 34.50
C SER A 403 -29.37 6.54 33.91
N ASN A 404 -29.39 7.87 34.03
CA ASN A 404 -30.52 8.77 33.65
C ASN A 404 -30.12 9.79 32.57
N SER A 405 -29.01 9.61 31.85
CA SER A 405 -28.61 10.55 30.80
C SER A 405 -29.64 10.64 29.68
N GLU A 406 -29.92 11.83 29.17
CA GLU A 406 -30.84 12.09 28.06
C GLU A 406 -30.42 11.45 26.77
N VAL A 407 -29.13 11.18 26.60
CA VAL A 407 -28.56 10.56 25.40
C VAL A 407 -29.20 9.19 25.10
N PHE A 408 -29.68 8.49 26.14
CA PHE A 408 -30.33 7.18 25.95
C PHE A 408 -31.67 7.26 25.21
N ASN A 409 -32.27 8.45 25.09
CA ASN A 409 -33.49 8.72 24.34
C ASN A 409 -33.25 9.35 22.95
N LYS A 410 -31.99 9.76 22.65
CA LYS A 410 -31.61 10.29 21.36
C LYS A 410 -31.50 9.18 20.28
N HIS A 411 -31.63 9.59 19.01
CA HIS A 411 -31.41 8.68 17.87
C HIS A 411 -29.91 8.48 17.67
N VAL A 412 -29.41 7.30 18.00
CA VAL A 412 -27.99 6.98 18.00
C VAL A 412 -27.67 5.85 17.01
N VAL A 413 -26.73 6.11 16.11
CA VAL A 413 -26.17 5.09 15.22
C VAL A 413 -24.91 4.54 15.85
N PHE A 414 -24.88 3.23 16.08
CA PHE A 414 -23.69 2.50 16.54
C PHE A 414 -23.04 1.78 15.35
N ILE A 415 -21.75 1.97 15.17
CA ILE A 415 -20.93 1.25 14.22
C ILE A 415 -19.83 0.52 15.00
N PHE A 416 -19.84 -0.80 14.98
CA PHE A 416 -18.85 -1.65 15.63
C PHE A 416 -17.84 -2.15 14.61
N ASP A 417 -16.56 -1.87 14.83
CA ASP A 417 -15.49 -2.47 14.04
C ASP A 417 -15.06 -3.81 14.65
N GLU A 418 -14.60 -4.73 13.80
CA GLU A 418 -14.26 -6.11 14.16
C GLU A 418 -15.31 -6.74 15.08
N CYS A 419 -16.56 -6.59 14.68
CA CYS A 419 -17.74 -6.85 15.52
C CYS A 419 -17.86 -8.31 16.03
N HIS A 420 -17.14 -9.25 15.40
CA HIS A 420 -17.01 -10.63 15.88
C HIS A 420 -16.37 -10.73 17.28
N ARG A 421 -15.61 -9.71 17.73
CA ARG A 421 -14.97 -9.67 19.05
C ARG A 421 -15.90 -9.15 20.15
N SER A 422 -16.61 -8.06 19.85
CA SER A 422 -17.40 -7.31 20.85
C SER A 422 -18.84 -7.83 21.01
N GLN A 423 -19.30 -8.72 20.13
CA GLN A 423 -20.71 -9.07 20.04
C GLN A 423 -21.25 -9.91 21.22
N PHE A 424 -20.41 -10.68 21.91
CA PHE A 424 -20.89 -11.65 22.93
C PHE A 424 -20.62 -11.19 24.37
N GLY A 425 -20.12 -9.97 24.56
CA GLY A 425 -19.82 -9.47 25.90
C GLY A 425 -21.05 -8.93 26.62
N GLU A 426 -21.06 -9.00 27.97
CA GLU A 426 -22.06 -8.34 28.80
C GLU A 426 -22.11 -6.82 28.56
N MET A 427 -20.98 -6.23 28.13
CA MET A 427 -20.88 -4.80 27.81
C MET A 427 -21.74 -4.44 26.62
N HIS A 428 -21.72 -5.21 25.55
CA HIS A 428 -22.57 -4.99 24.37
C HIS A 428 -24.06 -5.11 24.75
N LYS A 429 -24.43 -6.15 25.50
CA LYS A 429 -25.81 -6.33 25.97
C LYS A 429 -26.29 -5.18 26.85
N SER A 430 -25.41 -4.60 27.67
CA SER A 430 -25.76 -3.44 28.50
C SER A 430 -25.99 -2.18 27.68
N ILE A 431 -25.22 -1.98 26.58
CA ILE A 431 -25.39 -0.85 25.64
C ILE A 431 -26.77 -0.93 24.98
N ILE A 432 -27.08 -2.07 24.35
CA ILE A 432 -28.35 -2.27 23.62
C ILE A 432 -29.57 -2.14 24.55
N LYS A 433 -29.46 -2.65 25.78
CA LYS A 433 -30.56 -2.58 26.76
C LYS A 433 -30.83 -1.15 27.24
N LYS A 434 -29.84 -0.26 27.17
CA LYS A 434 -29.96 1.06 27.77
C LYS A 434 -30.43 2.14 26.79
N PHE A 435 -29.99 2.07 25.53
CA PHE A 435 -30.39 3.02 24.49
C PHE A 435 -31.77 2.65 23.91
N ASN A 436 -32.70 3.60 23.82
CA ASN A 436 -34.07 3.37 23.39
C ASN A 436 -34.27 3.51 21.87
N LYS A 437 -33.46 4.38 21.22
CA LYS A 437 -33.58 4.69 19.78
C LYS A 437 -32.25 4.49 19.08
N TYR A 438 -31.79 3.24 18.99
CA TYR A 438 -30.53 2.92 18.33
C TYR A 438 -30.72 2.27 16.98
N TYR A 439 -29.67 2.42 16.16
CA TYR A 439 -29.42 1.69 14.92
C TYR A 439 -28.02 1.07 15.06
N ILE A 440 -27.88 -0.24 14.84
CA ILE A 440 -26.67 -0.95 15.18
C ILE A 440 -26.08 -1.66 13.95
N PHE A 441 -24.81 -1.35 13.63
CA PHE A 441 -24.14 -1.93 12.48
C PHE A 441 -22.79 -2.52 12.88
N GLY A 442 -22.51 -3.73 12.34
CA GLY A 442 -21.24 -4.41 12.56
C GLY A 442 -20.40 -4.47 11.28
N PHE A 443 -19.10 -4.18 11.38
CA PHE A 443 -18.12 -4.42 10.33
C PHE A 443 -17.21 -5.57 10.75
N THR A 444 -16.99 -6.54 9.87
CA THR A 444 -16.07 -7.66 10.15
C THR A 444 -15.57 -8.29 8.87
N GLY A 445 -14.34 -8.81 8.91
CA GLY A 445 -13.78 -9.67 7.85
C GLY A 445 -14.15 -11.14 8.01
N THR A 446 -14.60 -11.52 9.19
CA THR A 446 -14.83 -12.93 9.58
C THR A 446 -16.07 -13.05 10.48
N PRO A 447 -17.28 -13.07 9.90
CA PRO A 447 -18.52 -13.20 10.66
C PRO A 447 -18.56 -14.51 11.47
N ILE A 448 -19.33 -14.49 12.56
CA ILE A 448 -19.65 -15.72 13.31
C ILE A 448 -20.93 -16.31 12.75
N PHE A 449 -20.81 -17.52 12.24
CA PHE A 449 -21.89 -18.37 11.76
C PHE A 449 -22.25 -19.42 12.82
N PRO A 450 -23.37 -20.17 12.68
CA PRO A 450 -23.74 -21.19 13.66
C PRO A 450 -22.65 -22.23 13.93
N GLU A 451 -21.86 -22.59 12.91
CA GLU A 451 -20.87 -23.64 12.96
C GLU A 451 -19.57 -23.24 13.66
N ASN A 452 -19.24 -21.93 13.65
CA ASN A 452 -18.06 -21.39 14.34
C ASN A 452 -18.41 -20.56 15.56
N ALA A 453 -19.68 -20.58 15.99
CA ALA A 453 -20.14 -19.91 17.18
C ALA A 453 -19.73 -20.65 18.45
N ARG A 454 -19.20 -19.91 19.44
CA ARG A 454 -18.91 -20.49 20.78
C ARG A 454 -20.18 -20.70 21.56
N THR A 455 -20.29 -21.87 22.17
CA THR A 455 -21.38 -22.16 23.09
C THR A 455 -21.01 -21.69 24.49
N ASN A 456 -21.42 -20.52 24.88
CA ASN A 456 -21.24 -20.02 26.24
C ASN A 456 -22.54 -20.26 27.02
N LYS A 457 -22.50 -21.06 28.07
CA LYS A 457 -23.68 -21.45 28.89
C LYS A 457 -24.87 -21.98 28.06
N GLY A 458 -24.62 -22.72 26.97
CA GLY A 458 -25.65 -23.33 26.15
C GLY A 458 -26.30 -22.36 25.12
N ILE A 459 -25.83 -21.14 24.98
CA ILE A 459 -26.35 -20.19 24.01
C ILE A 459 -25.22 -19.88 23.01
N SER A 460 -25.46 -20.17 21.76
CA SER A 460 -24.57 -19.82 20.64
C SER A 460 -25.17 -18.60 19.90
N GLU A 461 -24.49 -17.46 19.92
CA GLU A 461 -24.95 -16.22 19.27
C GLU A 461 -24.13 -15.98 17.97
N THR A 462 -24.82 -15.83 16.82
CA THR A 462 -24.22 -15.52 15.53
C THR A 462 -24.15 -14.01 15.30
N THR A 463 -23.32 -13.57 14.34
CA THR A 463 -23.26 -12.15 13.95
C THR A 463 -24.64 -11.62 13.52
N GLU A 464 -25.41 -12.41 12.79
CA GLU A 464 -26.75 -12.05 12.34
C GLU A 464 -27.74 -11.90 13.51
N GLN A 465 -27.68 -12.77 14.51
CA GLN A 465 -28.55 -12.67 15.69
C GLN A 465 -28.28 -11.41 16.53
N VAL A 466 -27.04 -10.91 16.49
CA VAL A 466 -26.61 -9.76 17.31
C VAL A 466 -26.80 -8.43 16.59
N PHE A 467 -26.44 -8.36 15.30
CA PHE A 467 -26.45 -7.12 14.53
C PHE A 467 -27.61 -7.02 13.55
N GLY A 468 -28.24 -8.12 13.17
CA GLY A 468 -29.29 -8.20 12.16
C GLY A 468 -28.77 -8.72 10.82
N GLU A 469 -29.53 -8.53 9.78
CA GLU A 469 -29.31 -9.04 8.44
C GLU A 469 -27.97 -8.62 7.84
N ARG A 470 -27.36 -9.52 7.05
CA ARG A 470 -26.16 -9.21 6.26
C ARG A 470 -26.49 -8.22 5.14
N LEU A 471 -25.90 -7.03 5.20
CA LEU A 471 -26.17 -5.96 4.24
C LEU A 471 -25.34 -6.08 2.98
N HIS A 472 -24.05 -6.41 3.12
CA HIS A 472 -23.14 -6.58 1.99
C HIS A 472 -22.03 -7.57 2.29
N THR A 473 -21.49 -8.20 1.25
CA THR A 473 -20.37 -9.17 1.33
C THR A 473 -19.29 -8.76 0.34
N TYR A 474 -18.04 -8.72 0.81
CA TYR A 474 -16.83 -8.59 0.00
C TYR A 474 -15.75 -9.47 0.61
N THR A 475 -15.61 -10.68 0.07
CA THR A 475 -14.75 -11.72 0.62
C THR A 475 -13.28 -11.52 0.25
N ILE A 476 -12.41 -12.35 0.80
CA ILE A 476 -11.00 -12.37 0.44
C ILE A 476 -10.79 -12.74 -1.04
N VAL A 477 -11.66 -13.57 -1.60
CA VAL A 477 -11.64 -13.96 -3.02
C VAL A 477 -11.87 -12.75 -3.90
N ASN A 478 -12.92 -11.98 -3.61
CA ASN A 478 -13.20 -10.73 -4.32
C ASN A 478 -12.00 -9.76 -4.23
N ALA A 479 -11.42 -9.63 -3.04
CA ALA A 479 -10.32 -8.71 -2.80
C ALA A 479 -9.03 -9.09 -3.56
N ILE A 480 -8.76 -10.38 -3.73
CA ILE A 480 -7.62 -10.88 -4.52
C ILE A 480 -7.91 -10.73 -6.02
N ALA A 481 -9.12 -11.07 -6.47
CA ALA A 481 -9.55 -10.90 -7.86
C ALA A 481 -9.45 -9.44 -8.31
N ASP A 482 -9.84 -8.51 -7.45
CA ASP A 482 -9.72 -7.06 -7.66
C ASP A 482 -8.30 -6.52 -7.47
N LYS A 483 -7.34 -7.37 -7.08
CA LYS A 483 -5.97 -7.01 -6.72
C LYS A 483 -5.90 -5.96 -5.59
N ASN A 484 -6.79 -6.05 -4.62
CA ASN A 484 -6.81 -5.18 -3.44
C ASN A 484 -5.98 -5.74 -2.29
N VAL A 485 -5.75 -7.04 -2.28
CA VAL A 485 -4.85 -7.77 -1.39
C VAL A 485 -4.12 -8.87 -2.17
N LEU A 486 -3.03 -9.37 -1.61
CA LEU A 486 -2.22 -10.42 -2.22
C LEU A 486 -2.76 -11.81 -1.87
N PRO A 487 -2.52 -12.84 -2.72
CA PRO A 487 -2.77 -14.23 -2.36
C PRO A 487 -1.80 -14.71 -1.29
N PHE A 488 -2.01 -15.91 -0.74
CA PHE A 488 -1.11 -16.56 0.20
C PHE A 488 -0.31 -17.68 -0.45
N ARG A 489 0.93 -17.82 -0.01
CA ARG A 489 1.69 -19.07 -0.13
C ARG A 489 1.62 -19.78 1.21
N TYR A 490 1.13 -21.02 1.25
CA TYR A 490 1.10 -21.85 2.44
C TYR A 490 2.10 -23.00 2.28
N GLU A 491 2.88 -23.24 3.33
CA GLU A 491 3.86 -24.30 3.39
C GLU A 491 3.80 -24.97 4.76
N TYR A 492 3.70 -26.28 4.77
CA TYR A 492 3.81 -27.07 6.01
C TYR A 492 5.21 -27.67 6.11
N VAL A 493 5.87 -27.43 7.23
CA VAL A 493 7.20 -27.97 7.54
C VAL A 493 7.09 -28.94 8.71
N GLY A 494 6.99 -30.22 8.42
CA GLY A 494 7.03 -31.29 9.38
C GLY A 494 8.48 -31.52 9.87
N LYS A 495 8.75 -31.17 11.13
CA LYS A 495 10.06 -31.44 11.78
C LYS A 495 10.00 -32.59 12.80
N VAL A 496 8.97 -33.40 12.73
CA VAL A 496 8.84 -34.63 13.53
C VAL A 496 8.65 -35.77 12.54
N ASP A 497 9.64 -36.61 12.41
CA ASP A 497 9.52 -37.90 11.73
C ASP A 497 8.61 -38.80 12.58
N ILE A 498 7.33 -38.80 12.31
CA ILE A 498 6.44 -39.86 12.73
C ILE A 498 6.68 -40.98 11.75
N ASN A 499 7.22 -42.10 12.21
CA ASN A 499 7.41 -43.28 11.37
C ASN A 499 6.08 -43.61 10.68
N ASP A 500 6.09 -43.63 9.37
CA ASP A 500 4.94 -43.88 8.48
C ASP A 500 4.23 -45.24 8.74
N ASP A 501 4.79 -46.09 9.59
CA ASP A 501 4.24 -47.39 9.94
C ASP A 501 3.21 -47.40 11.11
N VAL A 502 2.95 -46.23 11.72
CA VAL A 502 1.94 -46.17 12.81
C VAL A 502 0.59 -45.76 12.23
N LYS A 503 -0.27 -46.75 11.99
CA LYS A 503 -1.67 -46.48 11.59
C LYS A 503 -2.39 -45.62 12.62
N ASP A 504 -3.16 -44.66 12.14
CA ASP A 504 -3.92 -43.65 12.91
C ASP A 504 -4.77 -44.19 14.07
N GLU A 505 -5.15 -45.45 14.03
CA GLU A 505 -5.92 -46.11 15.08
C GLU A 505 -5.17 -46.37 16.41
N LYS A 506 -3.83 -46.21 16.48
CA LYS A 506 -3.01 -46.41 17.68
C LYS A 506 -2.52 -45.13 18.36
N VAL A 507 -2.81 -43.96 17.79
CA VAL A 507 -2.29 -42.67 18.28
C VAL A 507 -3.16 -42.04 19.38
N TYR A 508 -4.26 -42.70 19.79
CA TYR A 508 -5.20 -42.20 20.79
C TYR A 508 -4.63 -41.95 22.21
N ASN A 509 -3.38 -42.26 22.47
CA ASN A 509 -2.77 -42.11 23.81
C ASN A 509 -1.42 -41.32 23.79
N ILE A 510 -1.09 -40.63 22.76
CA ILE A 510 0.05 -39.69 22.76
C ILE A 510 -0.48 -38.34 23.20
N ASP A 511 0.03 -37.90 24.34
CA ASP A 511 -0.23 -36.53 24.85
C ASP A 511 0.37 -35.53 23.87
N GLU A 512 -0.46 -35.02 22.91
CA GLU A 512 -0.03 -34.10 21.86
C GLU A 512 0.66 -32.87 22.46
N GLU A 513 0.22 -32.36 23.62
CA GLU A 513 0.87 -31.23 24.29
C GLU A 513 2.33 -31.53 24.65
N LYS A 514 2.64 -32.72 25.15
CA LYS A 514 4.04 -33.11 25.50
C LYS A 514 4.93 -33.28 24.28
N LEU A 515 4.35 -33.68 23.15
CA LEU A 515 5.09 -33.82 21.91
C LEU A 515 5.47 -32.43 21.32
N PHE A 516 4.59 -31.45 21.46
CA PHE A 516 4.81 -30.08 20.97
C PHE A 516 5.70 -29.24 21.91
N ASP A 517 5.85 -29.63 23.18
CA ASP A 517 6.70 -28.97 24.18
C ASP A 517 8.16 -29.52 24.21
N ASN A 518 8.53 -30.37 23.25
CA ASN A 518 9.85 -30.99 23.26
C ASN A 518 10.96 -29.96 22.90
N GLN A 519 11.96 -29.81 23.77
CA GLN A 519 13.08 -28.90 23.61
C GLN A 519 13.86 -29.10 22.29
N MET A 520 13.99 -30.34 21.82
CA MET A 520 14.62 -30.65 20.54
C MET A 520 13.80 -30.07 19.36
N ARG A 521 12.47 -30.15 19.40
CA ARG A 521 11.59 -29.60 18.41
C ARG A 521 11.69 -28.08 18.39
N ILE A 522 11.76 -27.43 19.56
CA ILE A 522 11.93 -25.97 19.69
C ILE A 522 13.24 -25.53 19.01
N SER A 523 14.33 -26.26 19.27
CA SER A 523 15.64 -25.97 18.67
C SER A 523 15.61 -26.13 17.14
N LEU A 524 15.06 -27.23 16.63
CA LEU A 524 14.93 -27.49 15.19
C LEU A 524 14.09 -26.43 14.45
N ILE A 525 12.97 -26.01 15.05
CA ILE A 525 12.13 -24.96 14.46
C ILE A 525 12.86 -23.62 14.47
N THR A 526 13.53 -23.28 15.58
CA THR A 526 14.28 -22.04 15.68
C THR A 526 15.43 -21.98 14.67
N GLU A 527 16.20 -23.08 14.51
CA GLU A 527 17.23 -23.21 13.49
C GLU A 527 16.67 -23.06 12.09
N TYR A 528 15.55 -23.73 11.78
CA TYR A 528 14.88 -23.61 10.49
C TYR A 528 14.47 -22.16 10.19
N ILE A 529 13.87 -21.46 11.15
CA ILE A 529 13.46 -20.06 10.97
C ILE A 529 14.68 -19.19 10.66
N ILE A 530 15.78 -19.32 11.41
CA ILE A 530 16.99 -18.52 11.23
C ILE A 530 17.64 -18.80 9.87
N GLU A 531 17.73 -20.07 9.45
CA GLU A 531 18.35 -20.46 8.19
C GLU A 531 17.54 -20.04 6.97
N HIS A 532 16.21 -20.08 7.06
CA HIS A 532 15.32 -19.75 5.95
C HIS A 532 14.77 -18.32 6.02
N PHE A 533 15.14 -17.53 7.04
CA PHE A 533 14.65 -16.17 7.21
C PHE A 533 14.91 -15.33 5.95
N SER A 534 16.13 -15.34 5.45
CA SER A 534 16.54 -14.55 4.29
C SER A 534 15.72 -14.91 3.05
N THR A 535 15.55 -16.19 2.76
CA THR A 535 14.77 -16.68 1.61
C THR A 535 13.30 -16.33 1.75
N LYS A 536 12.68 -16.63 2.89
CA LYS A 536 11.23 -16.45 3.10
C LYS A 536 10.82 -14.98 3.22
N THR A 537 11.70 -14.11 3.70
CA THR A 537 11.47 -12.67 3.82
C THR A 537 12.14 -11.84 2.72
N LYS A 538 12.78 -12.50 1.73
CA LYS A 538 13.42 -11.86 0.57
C LYS A 538 14.42 -10.75 0.97
N THR A 539 15.35 -11.03 1.89
CA THR A 539 16.33 -10.02 2.35
C THR A 539 17.34 -9.62 1.28
N SER A 540 17.50 -10.42 0.22
CA SER A 540 18.29 -10.05 -0.96
C SER A 540 17.67 -8.93 -1.80
N GLU A 541 16.36 -8.69 -1.64
CA GLU A 541 15.60 -7.69 -2.37
C GLU A 541 15.60 -6.37 -1.63
N SER A 542 15.89 -5.27 -2.31
CA SER A 542 15.89 -3.94 -1.73
C SER A 542 14.84 -3.02 -2.36
N TYR A 543 14.25 -2.15 -1.56
CA TYR A 543 13.27 -1.17 -2.04
C TYR A 543 13.26 0.08 -1.16
N VAL A 544 12.85 1.21 -1.75
CA VAL A 544 12.71 2.47 -1.01
C VAL A 544 11.38 2.49 -0.27
N TYR A 545 11.44 2.79 1.02
CA TYR A 545 10.25 2.89 1.87
C TYR A 545 10.31 4.12 2.78
N SER A 546 9.15 4.72 3.05
CA SER A 546 9.04 5.85 3.98
C SER A 546 8.97 5.35 5.41
N THR A 547 9.99 5.61 6.21
CA THR A 547 10.10 5.21 7.61
C THR A 547 9.87 6.40 8.53
N LEU A 548 9.37 6.15 9.74
CA LEU A 548 9.23 7.12 10.79
C LEU A 548 10.54 7.24 11.57
N ASP A 549 11.13 8.44 11.63
CA ASP A 549 12.42 8.65 12.29
C ASP A 549 12.28 8.87 13.81
N ASN A 550 11.20 9.51 14.25
CA ASN A 550 10.96 9.82 15.66
C ASN A 550 9.99 8.82 16.35
N VAL A 551 10.27 7.51 16.17
CA VAL A 551 9.43 6.40 16.69
C VAL A 551 9.17 6.53 18.19
N VAL A 552 10.21 6.81 19.01
CA VAL A 552 10.12 6.84 20.46
C VAL A 552 9.21 7.98 20.96
N GLU A 553 9.31 9.15 20.33
CA GLU A 553 8.49 10.31 20.66
C GLU A 553 7.03 10.07 20.34
N VAL A 554 6.76 9.54 19.14
CA VAL A 554 5.40 9.20 18.67
C VAL A 554 4.78 8.07 19.51
N ALA A 555 5.58 7.11 19.96
CA ALA A 555 5.10 6.05 20.86
C ALA A 555 4.70 6.59 22.24
N LYS A 556 5.43 7.58 22.76
CA LYS A 556 5.20 8.16 24.11
C LYS A 556 4.09 9.21 24.16
N LYS A 557 3.95 10.04 23.12
CA LYS A 557 2.95 11.12 23.07
C LYS A 557 2.07 11.04 21.84
N GLN A 558 0.77 11.05 22.02
CA GLN A 558 -0.22 10.91 20.93
C GLN A 558 -0.23 12.08 19.94
N ASP A 559 0.11 13.30 20.38
CA ASP A 559 0.05 14.52 19.56
C ASP A 559 1.42 14.92 19.00
N THR A 560 2.38 13.97 18.92
CA THR A 560 3.70 14.25 18.35
C THR A 560 3.63 14.18 16.84
N GLU A 561 4.14 15.20 16.16
CA GLU A 561 4.27 15.23 14.70
C GLU A 561 5.18 14.10 14.21
N GLU A 562 4.76 13.39 13.20
CA GLU A 562 5.52 12.29 12.58
C GLU A 562 6.58 12.84 11.63
N ILE A 563 7.84 12.61 11.94
CA ILE A 563 8.97 12.93 11.07
C ILE A 563 9.29 11.69 10.23
N LYS A 564 9.07 11.79 8.92
CA LYS A 564 9.27 10.66 7.99
C LYS A 564 10.44 10.93 7.05
N SER A 565 11.30 9.93 6.89
CA SER A 565 12.37 9.93 5.89
C SER A 565 12.27 8.69 4.99
N LYS A 566 12.88 8.76 3.81
CA LYS A 566 12.92 7.65 2.87
C LYS A 566 14.23 6.91 3.02
N LYS A 567 14.13 5.62 3.30
CA LYS A 567 15.28 4.72 3.45
C LYS A 567 15.19 3.59 2.43
N ASN A 568 16.34 3.14 1.98
CA ASN A 568 16.43 1.87 1.27
C ASN A 568 16.41 0.77 2.32
N ILE A 569 15.47 -0.14 2.24
CA ILE A 569 15.33 -1.26 3.18
C ILE A 569 15.41 -2.58 2.43
N ASN A 570 15.96 -3.60 3.09
CA ASN A 570 16.17 -4.91 2.51
C ASN A 570 15.12 -5.89 3.03
N GLY A 571 14.44 -6.56 2.12
CA GLY A 571 13.45 -7.59 2.42
C GLY A 571 12.31 -7.13 3.32
N PHE A 572 11.65 -8.12 3.89
CA PHE A 572 10.45 -7.94 4.71
C PHE A 572 10.69 -8.46 6.13
N ASN A 573 9.79 -8.13 7.05
CA ASN A 573 9.81 -8.70 8.39
C ASN A 573 8.81 -9.86 8.54
N SER A 574 8.86 -10.49 9.70
CA SER A 574 8.02 -11.63 10.01
C SER A 574 7.45 -11.59 11.42
N ILE A 575 6.34 -12.31 11.62
CA ILE A 575 5.76 -12.61 12.92
C ILE A 575 5.89 -14.14 13.15
N PHE A 576 6.25 -14.54 14.37
CA PHE A 576 6.21 -15.92 14.80
C PHE A 576 5.10 -16.13 15.84
N ALA A 577 4.05 -16.81 15.43
CA ALA A 577 2.87 -17.11 16.24
C ALA A 577 3.06 -18.43 16.99
N VAL A 578 3.07 -18.39 18.31
CA VAL A 578 3.27 -19.56 19.16
C VAL A 578 2.03 -19.87 20.02
N SER A 579 1.92 -21.11 20.48
CA SER A 579 0.72 -21.64 21.13
C SER A 579 0.41 -21.00 22.49
N SER A 580 1.42 -20.66 23.29
CA SER A 580 1.25 -20.17 24.66
C SER A 580 2.36 -19.19 25.08
N ILE A 581 2.18 -18.52 26.22
CA ILE A 581 3.20 -17.69 26.86
C ILE A 581 4.45 -18.53 27.20
N LYS A 582 4.26 -19.75 27.69
CA LYS A 582 5.36 -20.69 27.98
C LYS A 582 6.19 -20.92 26.73
N MET A 583 5.55 -21.26 25.61
CA MET A 583 6.25 -21.50 24.35
C MET A 583 6.94 -20.22 23.85
N ALA A 584 6.33 -19.06 24.03
CA ALA A 584 6.93 -17.79 23.65
C ALA A 584 8.26 -17.52 24.39
N LYS A 585 8.32 -17.86 25.66
CA LYS A 585 9.54 -17.77 26.50
C LYS A 585 10.61 -18.74 26.03
N GLU A 586 10.25 -20.02 25.86
CA GLU A 586 11.19 -21.06 25.43
C GLU A 586 11.78 -20.79 24.05
N TYR A 587 10.96 -20.36 23.08
CA TYR A 587 11.43 -19.95 21.77
C TYR A 587 12.34 -18.70 21.84
N TYR A 588 11.95 -17.70 22.63
CA TYR A 588 12.77 -16.48 22.77
C TYR A 588 14.17 -16.78 23.32
N ASP A 589 14.26 -17.62 24.35
CA ASP A 589 15.57 -18.06 24.92
C ASP A 589 16.38 -18.87 23.91
N GLU A 590 15.73 -19.74 23.13
CA GLU A 590 16.42 -20.55 22.12
C GLU A 590 16.91 -19.65 20.93
N PHE A 591 16.11 -18.65 20.51
CA PHE A 591 16.57 -17.65 19.54
C PHE A 591 17.81 -16.93 20.04
N LYS A 592 17.80 -16.42 21.26
CA LYS A 592 18.98 -15.74 21.84
C LYS A 592 20.24 -16.61 21.81
N LYS A 593 20.09 -17.87 22.18
CA LYS A 593 21.19 -18.83 22.24
C LYS A 593 21.75 -19.12 20.83
N ILE A 594 20.89 -19.43 19.86
CA ILE A 594 21.32 -19.78 18.51
C ILE A 594 21.87 -18.55 17.76
N LEU A 595 21.25 -17.38 17.90
CA LEU A 595 21.75 -16.15 17.29
C LEU A 595 23.14 -15.74 17.84
N ALA A 596 23.35 -15.90 19.14
CA ALA A 596 24.67 -15.68 19.75
C ALA A 596 25.71 -16.69 19.24
N TYR A 597 25.34 -17.98 19.10
CA TYR A 597 26.22 -19.01 18.56
C TYR A 597 26.58 -18.79 17.10
N LYS A 598 25.59 -18.41 16.26
CA LYS A 598 25.76 -18.16 14.82
C LYS A 598 26.30 -16.73 14.52
N ASN A 599 26.53 -15.90 15.52
CA ASN A 599 26.91 -14.48 15.40
C ASN A 599 26.00 -13.71 14.41
N SER A 600 24.70 -13.92 14.51
CA SER A 600 23.70 -13.34 13.62
C SER A 600 23.14 -12.03 14.18
N ASN A 601 22.95 -11.03 13.31
CA ASN A 601 22.45 -9.70 13.66
C ASN A 601 20.92 -9.56 13.56
N LEU A 602 20.17 -10.68 13.44
CA LEU A 602 18.70 -10.62 13.38
C LEU A 602 18.13 -10.04 14.67
N LYS A 603 17.25 -9.05 14.50
CA LYS A 603 16.56 -8.39 15.62
C LYS A 603 15.27 -9.12 15.95
N VAL A 604 15.26 -9.80 17.10
CA VAL A 604 14.11 -10.54 17.60
C VAL A 604 13.48 -9.82 18.79
N ALA A 605 12.18 -9.58 18.73
CA ALA A 605 11.41 -8.99 19.82
C ALA A 605 10.32 -9.95 20.30
N LEU A 606 9.89 -9.80 21.55
CA LEU A 606 8.87 -10.63 22.18
C LEU A 606 7.78 -9.76 22.77
N ILE A 607 6.52 -10.10 22.50
CA ILE A 607 5.38 -9.48 23.18
C ILE A 607 4.26 -10.48 23.45
N TYR A 608 3.70 -10.43 24.65
CA TYR A 608 2.49 -11.15 25.03
C TYR A 608 1.74 -10.40 26.14
N SER A 609 0.45 -10.70 26.26
CA SER A 609 -0.39 -10.24 27.36
C SER A 609 -1.19 -11.40 27.95
N TYR A 610 -1.78 -11.22 29.12
CA TYR A 610 -2.64 -12.23 29.71
C TYR A 610 -3.92 -12.37 28.87
N GLY A 611 -4.04 -13.49 28.18
CA GLY A 611 -5.28 -13.95 27.54
C GLY A 611 -5.52 -15.39 27.97
N VAL A 612 -6.73 -15.72 28.42
CA VAL A 612 -7.08 -17.10 28.72
C VAL A 612 -7.04 -17.87 27.38
N ASN A 613 -6.12 -18.80 27.26
CA ASN A 613 -6.13 -19.76 26.16
C ASN A 613 -7.37 -20.66 26.36
N GLY A 614 -8.41 -20.45 25.56
CA GLY A 614 -9.49 -21.40 25.44
C GLY A 614 -8.94 -22.73 24.88
N GLU A 615 -9.33 -23.84 25.43
CA GLU A 615 -8.94 -25.21 24.98
C GLU A 615 -9.23 -25.47 23.49
N ASP A 616 -10.04 -24.60 22.83
CA ASP A 616 -10.50 -24.77 21.45
C ASP A 616 -9.67 -24.05 20.39
N GLY A 617 -8.49 -23.49 20.72
CA GLY A 617 -7.61 -22.82 19.74
C GLY A 617 -8.18 -21.53 19.12
N VAL A 618 -9.26 -20.98 19.67
CA VAL A 618 -9.81 -19.68 19.28
C VAL A 618 -9.14 -18.60 20.12
N ILE A 619 -8.56 -17.63 19.46
CA ILE A 619 -7.84 -16.52 20.07
C ILE A 619 -8.80 -15.72 20.93
N ASP A 620 -8.69 -15.81 22.28
CA ASP A 620 -9.34 -14.88 23.19
C ASP A 620 -8.37 -13.73 23.49
N GLU A 621 -8.59 -12.62 22.79
CA GLU A 621 -7.69 -11.46 22.84
C GLU A 621 -8.13 -10.40 23.84
N ASN A 622 -9.03 -10.73 24.77
CA ASN A 622 -9.74 -9.77 25.60
C ASN A 622 -8.94 -9.15 26.75
N SER A 623 -7.65 -9.49 26.96
CA SER A 623 -6.87 -8.82 28.00
C SER A 623 -5.53 -8.32 27.47
N GLU A 624 -5.39 -7.00 27.38
CA GLU A 624 -4.13 -6.27 27.13
C GLU A 624 -3.39 -5.94 28.43
N SER A 625 -3.88 -6.41 29.56
CA SER A 625 -3.34 -6.11 30.87
C SER A 625 -2.24 -7.09 31.25
N THR A 626 -1.08 -6.55 31.61
CA THR A 626 0.00 -7.30 32.28
C THR A 626 -0.27 -7.55 33.76
N GLU A 627 -1.28 -6.90 34.34
CA GLU A 627 -1.60 -7.00 35.77
C GLU A 627 -2.12 -8.39 36.18
N SER A 628 -2.65 -9.15 35.22
CA SER A 628 -3.16 -10.52 35.44
C SER A 628 -2.13 -11.59 35.13
N LEU A 629 -0.92 -11.23 34.65
CA LEU A 629 0.19 -12.17 34.48
C LEU A 629 0.69 -12.67 35.84
N ASN A 630 1.06 -13.94 35.91
CA ASN A 630 1.78 -14.43 37.08
C ASN A 630 3.15 -13.74 37.20
N ILE A 631 3.76 -13.78 38.36
CA ILE A 631 5.00 -13.07 38.66
C ILE A 631 6.14 -13.52 37.74
N ASP A 632 6.24 -14.80 37.43
CA ASP A 632 7.31 -15.38 36.61
C ASP A 632 7.18 -14.94 35.15
N ASP A 633 5.95 -14.92 34.58
CA ASP A 633 5.72 -14.46 33.20
C ASP A 633 5.97 -12.95 33.07
N ARG A 634 5.61 -12.18 34.08
CA ARG A 634 5.86 -10.75 34.10
C ARG A 634 7.35 -10.44 34.20
N THR A 635 8.08 -11.14 35.08
CA THR A 635 9.53 -10.99 35.25
C THR A 635 10.28 -11.31 33.95
N PHE A 636 9.90 -12.41 33.29
CA PHE A 636 10.48 -12.77 32.00
C PHE A 636 10.22 -11.72 30.92
N LEU A 637 8.99 -11.17 30.85
CA LEU A 637 8.67 -10.11 29.91
C LEU A 637 9.46 -8.84 30.20
N ASP A 638 9.66 -8.48 31.46
CA ASP A 638 10.52 -7.36 31.85
C ASP A 638 11.98 -7.58 31.39
N ASP A 639 12.51 -8.80 31.45
CA ASP A 639 13.86 -9.11 30.99
C ASP A 639 13.94 -9.04 29.46
N ALA A 640 12.93 -9.53 28.74
CA ALA A 640 12.86 -9.38 27.28
C ALA A 640 12.72 -7.89 26.88
N ILE A 641 11.96 -7.08 27.62
CA ILE A 641 11.86 -5.63 27.42
C ILE A 641 13.21 -4.93 27.69
N LYS A 642 14.01 -5.39 28.67
CA LYS A 642 15.36 -4.86 28.90
C LYS A 642 16.29 -5.12 27.70
N ASP A 643 16.22 -6.32 27.09
CA ASP A 643 16.95 -6.62 25.88
C ASP A 643 16.51 -5.70 24.71
N TYR A 644 15.22 -5.49 24.56
CA TYR A 644 14.66 -4.54 23.60
C TYR A 644 15.12 -3.10 23.86
N ASN A 645 15.06 -2.65 25.11
CA ASN A 645 15.53 -1.32 25.49
C ASN A 645 17.01 -1.10 25.14
N LYS A 646 17.84 -2.15 25.32
CA LYS A 646 19.24 -2.11 24.91
C LYS A 646 19.43 -2.07 23.41
N MET A 647 18.58 -2.77 22.64
CA MET A 647 18.62 -2.82 21.18
C MET A 647 18.22 -1.48 20.53
N PHE A 648 17.30 -0.74 21.13
CA PHE A 648 16.69 0.46 20.57
C PHE A 648 16.85 1.71 21.43
N GLU A 649 17.69 1.68 22.47
CA GLU A 649 17.98 2.80 23.38
C GLU A 649 16.71 3.40 24.02
N THR A 650 15.82 2.53 24.48
CA THR A 650 14.55 2.91 25.09
C THR A 650 14.50 2.60 26.59
N SER A 651 13.39 2.88 27.27
CA SER A 651 13.25 2.67 28.72
C SER A 651 11.85 2.20 29.12
N TYR A 652 11.35 1.17 28.44
CA TYR A 652 10.05 0.55 28.69
C TYR A 652 10.13 -0.51 29.82
N ASP A 653 9.00 -0.83 30.44
CA ASP A 653 8.83 -1.92 31.39
C ASP A 653 7.37 -2.41 31.36
N THR A 654 7.03 -3.41 32.18
CA THR A 654 5.69 -4.00 32.26
C THR A 654 4.67 -3.19 33.07
N SER A 655 4.98 -1.97 33.52
CA SER A 655 3.97 -1.08 34.09
C SER A 655 2.97 -0.63 33.03
N SER A 656 1.69 -0.47 33.42
CA SER A 656 0.57 -0.30 32.46
C SER A 656 0.81 0.75 31.38
N GLU A 657 1.30 1.95 31.73
CA GLU A 657 1.56 3.03 30.78
C GLU A 657 2.77 2.74 29.90
N LYS A 658 3.88 2.30 30.48
CA LYS A 658 5.11 2.03 29.73
C LYS A 658 4.98 0.79 28.86
N PHE A 659 4.17 -0.19 29.26
CA PHE A 659 3.86 -1.34 28.43
C PHE A 659 3.03 -0.96 27.19
N GLN A 660 2.07 -0.03 27.32
CA GLN A 660 1.35 0.50 26.17
C GLN A 660 2.28 1.26 25.21
N ASN A 661 3.24 2.02 25.74
CA ASN A 661 4.23 2.69 24.92
C ASN A 661 5.17 1.69 24.23
N TYR A 662 5.56 0.61 24.91
CA TYR A 662 6.29 -0.52 24.35
C TYR A 662 5.54 -1.19 23.19
N TYR A 663 4.24 -1.46 23.37
CA TYR A 663 3.38 -2.01 22.32
C TYR A 663 3.34 -1.11 21.08
N LYS A 664 3.17 0.21 21.28
CA LYS A 664 3.16 1.18 20.19
C LYS A 664 4.51 1.27 19.48
N ASP A 665 5.61 1.28 20.24
CA ASP A 665 6.96 1.33 19.69
C ASP A 665 7.26 0.09 18.84
N ILE A 666 6.95 -1.12 19.32
CA ILE A 666 7.05 -2.35 18.51
C ILE A 666 6.22 -2.23 17.23
N SER A 667 4.97 -1.77 17.33
CA SER A 667 4.09 -1.62 16.18
C SER A 667 4.69 -0.70 15.12
N LEU A 668 5.25 0.44 15.53
CA LEU A 668 5.89 1.40 14.64
C LEU A 668 7.18 0.84 14.03
N ARG A 669 8.02 0.17 14.83
CA ARG A 669 9.26 -0.44 14.33
C ARG A 669 9.02 -1.62 13.40
N MET A 670 7.97 -2.40 13.64
CA MET A 670 7.52 -3.41 12.67
C MET A 670 7.12 -2.77 11.34
N LYS A 671 6.38 -1.65 11.37
CA LYS A 671 6.01 -0.89 10.17
C LYS A 671 7.24 -0.28 9.47
N ASN A 672 8.25 0.12 10.21
CA ASN A 672 9.52 0.64 9.70
C ASN A 672 10.49 -0.43 9.19
N ARG A 673 10.21 -1.72 9.38
CA ARG A 673 11.14 -2.82 9.08
C ARG A 673 12.40 -2.83 9.98
N GLU A 674 12.32 -2.31 11.21
CA GLU A 674 13.43 -2.27 12.15
C GLU A 674 13.53 -3.54 13.00
N ILE A 675 12.48 -4.34 13.11
CA ILE A 675 12.43 -5.65 13.77
C ILE A 675 12.31 -6.72 12.70
N ASP A 676 13.11 -7.76 12.76
CA ASP A 676 13.13 -8.88 11.81
C ASP A 676 12.06 -9.92 12.15
N ILE A 677 12.03 -10.36 13.42
CA ILE A 677 11.11 -11.38 13.88
C ILE A 677 10.42 -10.89 15.16
N LEU A 678 9.09 -10.89 15.17
CA LEU A 678 8.29 -10.61 16.36
C LEU A 678 7.63 -11.88 16.84
N ILE A 679 8.03 -12.38 18.02
CA ILE A 679 7.42 -13.56 18.67
C ILE A 679 6.18 -13.13 19.43
N VAL A 680 5.05 -13.78 19.14
CA VAL A 680 3.74 -13.44 19.73
C VAL A 680 2.98 -14.69 20.15
N ALA A 681 2.29 -14.64 21.28
CA ALA A 681 1.35 -15.71 21.65
C ALA A 681 -0.06 -15.46 21.04
N ASN A 682 -0.61 -14.27 21.21
CA ASN A 682 -1.92 -13.89 20.69
C ASN A 682 -1.94 -12.46 20.09
N MET A 683 -1.17 -11.54 20.64
CA MET A 683 -1.11 -10.16 20.18
C MET A 683 -0.61 -10.05 18.74
N PHE A 684 -0.95 -8.99 18.02
CA PHE A 684 -0.56 -8.71 16.63
C PHE A 684 -1.13 -9.67 15.56
N LEU A 685 -1.71 -10.80 15.91
CA LEU A 685 -2.34 -11.71 14.93
C LEU A 685 -3.65 -11.14 14.37
N THR A 686 -4.27 -10.22 15.08
CA THR A 686 -5.49 -9.54 14.65
C THR A 686 -5.36 -8.03 14.90
N GLY A 687 -5.99 -7.20 14.08
CA GLY A 687 -5.99 -5.75 14.21
C GLY A 687 -4.69 -5.02 13.84
N PHE A 688 -3.56 -5.70 13.67
CA PHE A 688 -2.29 -5.11 13.27
C PHE A 688 -2.17 -4.97 11.76
N ASP A 689 -1.68 -3.84 11.28
CA ASP A 689 -1.45 -3.57 9.85
C ASP A 689 -0.02 -3.04 9.61
N ALA A 690 0.79 -3.83 8.91
CA ALA A 690 2.12 -3.46 8.47
C ALA A 690 2.34 -3.93 7.03
N LYS A 691 2.57 -3.01 6.11
CA LYS A 691 2.84 -3.33 4.70
C LYS A 691 4.15 -4.10 4.53
N THR A 692 5.13 -3.85 5.40
CA THR A 692 6.43 -4.51 5.43
C THR A 692 6.39 -5.95 5.95
N LEU A 693 5.28 -6.37 6.57
CA LEU A 693 5.11 -7.75 7.05
C LEU A 693 4.76 -8.68 5.88
N ASN A 694 5.62 -9.63 5.57
CA ASN A 694 5.43 -10.60 4.49
C ASN A 694 5.25 -12.04 5.00
N THR A 695 5.95 -12.43 6.07
CA THR A 695 6.04 -13.82 6.50
C THR A 695 5.42 -14.04 7.87
N LEU A 696 4.60 -15.08 7.99
CA LEU A 696 4.06 -15.57 9.26
C LEU A 696 4.54 -17.00 9.48
N TRP A 697 5.32 -17.19 10.53
CA TRP A 697 5.69 -18.51 11.05
C TRP A 697 4.65 -18.93 12.05
N VAL A 698 4.17 -20.18 11.98
CA VAL A 698 3.06 -20.64 12.81
C VAL A 698 3.41 -21.95 13.54
N ASP A 699 3.56 -21.88 14.86
CA ASP A 699 3.53 -23.04 15.77
C ASP A 699 2.34 -22.94 16.73
N LYS A 700 1.16 -22.76 16.15
CA LYS A 700 -0.09 -22.57 16.88
C LYS A 700 -1.24 -23.22 16.14
N ASN A 701 -2.16 -23.80 16.90
CA ASN A 701 -3.36 -24.45 16.39
C ASN A 701 -4.42 -23.38 16.03
N LEU A 702 -4.24 -22.68 14.91
CA LEU A 702 -5.20 -21.68 14.43
C LEU A 702 -6.42 -22.37 13.79
N LYS A 703 -7.61 -21.83 14.03
CA LYS A 703 -8.88 -22.30 13.45
C LYS A 703 -9.73 -21.14 12.97
N TRP A 704 -10.57 -21.37 11.97
CA TRP A 704 -11.65 -20.49 11.53
C TRP A 704 -11.20 -19.04 11.28
N HIS A 705 -11.88 -18.11 11.93
CA HIS A 705 -11.61 -16.66 11.80
C HIS A 705 -10.18 -16.29 12.26
N GLY A 706 -9.67 -16.90 13.32
CA GLY A 706 -8.32 -16.64 13.80
C GLY A 706 -7.23 -16.99 12.77
N LEU A 707 -7.44 -18.08 12.00
CA LEU A 707 -6.55 -18.49 10.93
C LEU A 707 -6.53 -17.46 9.79
N ILE A 708 -7.69 -17.13 9.24
CA ILE A 708 -7.80 -16.16 8.12
C ILE A 708 -7.28 -14.79 8.54
N GLN A 709 -7.57 -14.35 9.76
CA GLN A 709 -7.09 -13.06 10.25
C GLN A 709 -5.59 -13.00 10.43
N ALA A 710 -4.97 -14.03 10.99
CA ALA A 710 -3.52 -14.11 11.15
C ALA A 710 -2.82 -14.12 9.78
N PHE A 711 -3.31 -14.90 8.83
CA PHE A 711 -2.78 -14.95 7.46
C PHE A 711 -2.91 -13.59 6.76
N SER A 712 -4.06 -12.91 6.92
CA SER A 712 -4.32 -11.60 6.32
C SER A 712 -3.44 -10.47 6.87
N ARG A 713 -2.55 -10.72 7.83
CA ARG A 713 -1.51 -9.76 8.23
C ARG A 713 -0.41 -9.65 7.19
N THR A 714 -0.14 -10.71 6.42
CA THR A 714 0.95 -10.79 5.47
C THR A 714 0.60 -10.32 4.05
N ASN A 715 -0.68 -10.21 3.70
CA ASN A 715 -1.14 -10.03 2.31
C ASN A 715 -1.38 -8.58 1.87
N ARG A 716 -0.84 -7.61 2.58
CA ARG A 716 -0.93 -6.19 2.20
C ARG A 716 -0.05 -5.89 1.00
N ILE A 717 -0.58 -5.16 0.03
CA ILE A 717 0.19 -4.66 -1.11
C ILE A 717 1.17 -3.58 -0.63
N LEU A 718 2.42 -3.70 -1.07
CA LEU A 718 3.44 -2.70 -0.82
C LEU A 718 4.11 -2.25 -2.13
N ASN A 719 4.67 -3.21 -2.88
CA ASN A 719 5.43 -2.98 -4.10
C ASN A 719 5.41 -4.25 -4.99
N SER A 720 6.07 -4.23 -6.14
CA SER A 720 6.14 -5.38 -7.05
C SER A 720 6.98 -6.54 -6.51
N VAL A 721 7.86 -6.30 -5.55
CA VAL A 721 8.67 -7.34 -4.89
C VAL A 721 7.80 -8.21 -3.99
N LYS A 722 6.81 -7.62 -3.32
CA LYS A 722 5.86 -8.33 -2.46
C LYS A 722 4.67 -8.82 -3.28
N THR A 723 4.72 -10.04 -3.77
CA THR A 723 3.72 -10.63 -4.67
C THR A 723 2.72 -11.55 -3.97
N TYR A 724 2.99 -11.98 -2.74
CA TYR A 724 2.13 -12.85 -1.91
C TYR A 724 2.46 -12.66 -0.43
N GLY A 725 1.54 -13.11 0.45
CA GLY A 725 1.79 -13.33 1.87
C GLY A 725 2.33 -14.74 2.09
N ASN A 726 3.43 -14.88 2.81
CA ASN A 726 4.11 -16.17 3.02
C ASN A 726 3.74 -16.75 4.38
N ILE A 727 3.19 -17.94 4.41
CA ILE A 727 2.77 -18.66 5.62
C ILE A 727 3.54 -19.95 5.73
N VAL A 728 4.35 -20.08 6.78
CA VAL A 728 5.11 -21.30 7.07
C VAL A 728 4.61 -21.88 8.38
N SER A 729 3.98 -23.05 8.33
CA SER A 729 3.39 -23.70 9.48
C SER A 729 4.20 -24.92 9.92
N PHE A 730 4.46 -25.00 11.22
CA PHE A 730 5.08 -26.17 11.88
C PHE A 730 4.04 -27.13 12.47
N ARG A 731 2.76 -26.86 12.19
CA ARG A 731 1.62 -27.75 12.48
C ARG A 731 0.84 -27.97 11.20
N ASN A 732 0.32 -29.17 11.01
CA ASN A 732 -0.55 -29.42 9.88
C ASN A 732 -1.89 -28.65 10.05
N LEU A 733 -2.05 -27.57 9.32
CA LEU A 733 -3.25 -26.72 9.30
C LEU A 733 -4.00 -26.81 7.97
N GLU A 734 -3.62 -27.70 7.06
CA GLU A 734 -4.15 -27.74 5.68
C GLU A 734 -5.65 -27.96 5.66
N ASP A 735 -6.17 -28.97 6.38
CA ASP A 735 -7.62 -29.23 6.46
C ASP A 735 -8.37 -28.05 7.06
N ARG A 736 -7.81 -27.43 8.11
CA ARG A 736 -8.41 -26.24 8.75
C ARG A 736 -8.38 -25.02 7.87
N LEU A 737 -7.33 -24.90 7.05
CA LEU A 737 -7.23 -23.82 6.05
C LEU A 737 -8.29 -23.99 4.96
N ASN A 738 -8.44 -25.22 4.45
CA ASN A 738 -9.47 -25.54 3.45
C ASN A 738 -10.89 -25.29 3.99
N GLU A 739 -11.18 -25.74 5.22
CA GLU A 739 -12.45 -25.45 5.89
C GLU A 739 -12.68 -23.94 6.08
N ALA A 740 -11.65 -23.17 6.46
CA ALA A 740 -11.77 -21.74 6.66
C ALA A 740 -11.96 -21.01 5.33
N LEU A 741 -11.27 -21.42 4.26
CA LEU A 741 -11.42 -20.85 2.93
C LEU A 741 -12.80 -21.12 2.33
N ALA A 742 -13.31 -22.35 2.45
CA ALA A 742 -14.66 -22.70 2.01
C ALA A 742 -15.74 -21.87 2.74
N LYS A 743 -15.51 -21.56 4.02
CA LYS A 743 -16.47 -20.82 4.84
C LYS A 743 -16.42 -19.30 4.67
N PHE A 744 -15.23 -18.72 4.56
CA PHE A 744 -15.01 -17.28 4.47
C PHE A 744 -14.68 -16.78 3.05
N GLY A 745 -14.58 -17.68 2.08
CA GLY A 745 -14.44 -17.42 0.67
C GLY A 745 -15.67 -17.87 -0.10
N ASP A 746 -15.41 -18.67 -1.11
CA ASP A 746 -16.41 -19.36 -1.91
C ASP A 746 -15.93 -20.79 -2.13
N GLU A 747 -16.74 -21.73 -2.58
CA GLU A 747 -16.31 -23.11 -2.81
C GLU A 747 -15.13 -23.21 -3.79
N GLU A 748 -14.97 -22.22 -4.68
CA GLU A 748 -13.85 -22.08 -5.62
C GLU A 748 -12.64 -21.28 -5.06
N ALA A 749 -12.66 -20.90 -3.78
CA ALA A 749 -11.69 -20.00 -3.17
C ALA A 749 -10.24 -20.52 -3.16
N HIS A 750 -10.05 -21.84 -3.18
CA HIS A 750 -8.74 -22.46 -3.02
C HIS A 750 -7.75 -22.06 -4.12
N GLY A 751 -8.18 -22.06 -5.38
CA GLY A 751 -7.32 -21.73 -6.52
C GLY A 751 -7.00 -20.23 -6.67
N VAL A 752 -7.79 -19.36 -6.03
CA VAL A 752 -7.62 -17.89 -6.08
C VAL A 752 -6.81 -17.38 -4.89
N VAL A 753 -7.07 -17.95 -3.71
CA VAL A 753 -6.52 -17.44 -2.43
C VAL A 753 -5.10 -17.96 -2.17
N LEU A 754 -4.80 -19.21 -2.60
CA LEU A 754 -3.50 -19.82 -2.43
C LEU A 754 -2.71 -19.79 -3.74
N LEU A 755 -1.41 -19.51 -3.65
CA LEU A 755 -0.51 -19.72 -4.79
C LEU A 755 -0.47 -21.19 -5.16
N LYS A 756 -0.32 -21.44 -6.46
CA LYS A 756 -0.14 -22.79 -7.01
C LYS A 756 1.14 -23.45 -6.52
N PRO A 757 1.26 -24.79 -6.59
CA PRO A 757 2.49 -25.51 -6.27
C PRO A 757 3.68 -25.07 -7.13
N TYR A 758 4.90 -25.30 -6.63
CA TYR A 758 6.16 -25.03 -7.33
C TYR A 758 6.17 -25.48 -8.78
N LYS A 759 5.72 -26.73 -9.04
CA LYS A 759 5.71 -27.34 -10.35
C LYS A 759 4.92 -26.56 -11.39
N ASP A 760 3.82 -25.94 -10.99
CA ASP A 760 2.96 -25.17 -11.88
C ASP A 760 3.65 -23.89 -12.36
N TYR A 761 4.37 -23.21 -11.49
CA TYR A 761 5.17 -22.04 -11.88
C TYR A 761 6.45 -22.43 -12.62
N TYR A 762 7.01 -23.60 -12.35
CA TYR A 762 8.25 -24.03 -12.99
C TYR A 762 8.01 -24.59 -14.40
N TYR A 763 6.98 -25.43 -14.58
CA TYR A 763 6.67 -26.08 -15.88
C TYR A 763 5.54 -25.41 -16.67
N GLY A 764 4.76 -24.52 -16.05
CA GLY A 764 3.55 -23.93 -16.61
C GLY A 764 2.28 -24.70 -16.24
N TYR A 765 1.14 -24.05 -16.42
CA TYR A 765 -0.16 -24.63 -16.13
C TYR A 765 -1.24 -24.05 -17.07
N GLU A 766 -2.39 -24.69 -17.08
CA GLU A 766 -3.58 -24.23 -17.78
C GLU A 766 -4.66 -23.92 -16.73
N ASP A 767 -5.31 -22.77 -16.85
CA ASP A 767 -6.40 -22.40 -15.93
C ASP A 767 -7.73 -23.09 -16.33
N GLU A 768 -8.75 -22.96 -15.48
CA GLU A 768 -10.07 -23.56 -15.68
C GLU A 768 -10.77 -23.09 -16.96
N ASN A 769 -10.33 -21.96 -17.53
CA ASN A 769 -10.85 -21.39 -18.77
C ASN A 769 -10.06 -21.85 -20.00
N GLY A 770 -9.10 -22.77 -19.84
CA GLY A 770 -8.24 -23.28 -20.93
C GLY A 770 -7.13 -22.31 -21.34
N LYS A 771 -6.85 -21.28 -20.55
CA LYS A 771 -5.75 -20.34 -20.80
C LYS A 771 -4.43 -20.91 -20.28
N LYS A 772 -3.48 -21.10 -21.18
CA LYS A 772 -2.13 -21.59 -20.86
C LYS A 772 -1.27 -20.47 -20.28
N PHE A 773 -0.62 -20.74 -19.15
CA PHE A 773 0.41 -19.93 -18.52
C PHE A 773 1.76 -20.63 -18.64
N GLU A 774 2.70 -19.95 -19.28
CA GLU A 774 4.04 -20.48 -19.51
C GLU A 774 4.83 -20.51 -18.19
N GLY A 775 5.52 -21.63 -17.93
CA GLY A 775 6.36 -21.77 -16.75
C GLY A 775 7.76 -21.21 -16.95
N TYR A 776 8.49 -21.10 -15.86
CA TYR A 776 9.88 -20.60 -15.83
C TYR A 776 10.77 -21.33 -16.86
N LYS A 777 10.69 -22.66 -16.89
CA LYS A 777 11.50 -23.48 -17.82
C LYS A 777 11.23 -23.12 -19.28
N GLU A 778 9.97 -23.05 -19.69
CA GLU A 778 9.57 -22.70 -21.06
C GLU A 778 10.01 -21.28 -21.44
N LEU A 779 9.85 -20.33 -20.52
CA LEU A 779 10.25 -18.93 -20.74
C LEU A 779 11.77 -18.79 -20.88
N VAL A 780 12.55 -19.50 -20.04
CA VAL A 780 14.01 -19.47 -20.11
C VAL A 780 14.52 -20.16 -21.37
N GLU A 781 13.91 -21.29 -21.78
CA GLU A 781 14.24 -21.95 -23.05
C GLU A 781 14.00 -21.02 -24.24
N LYS A 782 12.89 -20.29 -24.27
CA LYS A 782 12.60 -19.28 -25.30
C LYS A 782 13.63 -18.15 -25.30
N LEU A 783 14.01 -17.66 -24.09
CA LEU A 783 15.01 -16.62 -23.94
C LEU A 783 16.35 -17.07 -24.54
N LYS A 784 16.84 -18.25 -24.15
CA LYS A 784 18.14 -18.79 -24.62
C LYS A 784 18.15 -19.11 -26.10
N LEU A 785 17.01 -19.49 -26.71
CA LEU A 785 16.90 -19.76 -28.15
C LEU A 785 16.90 -18.48 -28.98
N LYS A 786 16.35 -17.38 -28.49
CA LYS A 786 16.18 -16.15 -29.27
C LYS A 786 17.22 -15.09 -28.97
N PHE A 787 17.75 -15.06 -27.77
CA PHE A 787 18.63 -14.00 -27.28
C PHE A 787 19.83 -14.61 -26.58
N MET A 788 20.99 -14.52 -27.14
CA MET A 788 22.23 -14.98 -26.49
C MET A 788 22.73 -13.92 -25.50
N PRO A 789 23.28 -14.34 -24.34
CA PRO A 789 23.86 -13.39 -23.39
C PRO A 789 24.97 -12.57 -24.05
N GLY A 790 24.91 -11.25 -23.97
CA GLY A 790 25.91 -10.32 -24.50
C GLY A 790 25.75 -9.96 -25.97
N GLU A 791 24.78 -10.53 -26.71
CA GLU A 791 24.48 -10.09 -28.07
C GLU A 791 23.59 -8.83 -28.12
N LEU A 792 23.94 -7.93 -29.06
CA LEU A 792 23.17 -6.70 -29.27
C LEU A 792 21.97 -6.97 -30.19
N MET A 793 20.78 -6.59 -29.74
CA MET A 793 19.55 -6.65 -30.54
C MET A 793 19.53 -5.49 -31.53
N GLN A 794 19.42 -5.82 -32.82
CA GLN A 794 19.54 -4.84 -33.91
C GLN A 794 18.21 -4.17 -34.26
N SER A 795 17.07 -4.81 -33.96
CA SER A 795 15.75 -4.30 -34.31
C SER A 795 14.96 -3.92 -33.06
N GLU A 796 14.18 -2.83 -33.16
CA GLU A 796 13.27 -2.41 -32.11
C GLU A 796 12.24 -3.48 -31.73
N GLN A 797 11.83 -4.30 -32.70
CA GLN A 797 10.90 -5.39 -32.47
C GLN A 797 11.52 -6.49 -31.58
N GLU A 798 12.78 -6.84 -31.83
CA GLU A 798 13.53 -7.79 -30.99
C GLU A 798 13.74 -7.24 -29.58
N GLN A 799 14.04 -5.94 -29.44
CA GLN A 799 14.18 -5.29 -28.15
C GLN A 799 12.89 -5.35 -27.36
N LYS A 800 11.74 -5.06 -27.98
CA LYS A 800 10.42 -5.16 -27.35
C LYS A 800 10.07 -6.60 -26.94
N GLU A 801 10.37 -7.56 -27.80
CA GLU A 801 10.13 -8.98 -27.51
C GLU A 801 11.01 -9.47 -26.35
N PHE A 802 12.27 -9.10 -26.32
CA PHE A 802 13.18 -9.39 -25.21
C PHE A 802 12.65 -8.81 -23.88
N ILE A 803 12.23 -7.55 -23.87
CA ILE A 803 11.72 -6.89 -22.66
C ILE A 803 10.49 -7.62 -22.11
N LYS A 804 9.54 -8.00 -22.99
CA LYS A 804 8.34 -8.75 -22.60
C LYS A 804 8.71 -10.11 -22.01
N LEU A 805 9.59 -10.83 -22.68
CA LEU A 805 10.00 -12.18 -22.29
C LEU A 805 10.80 -12.17 -20.98
N TYR A 806 11.82 -11.32 -20.88
CA TYR A 806 12.63 -11.22 -19.68
C TYR A 806 11.86 -10.66 -18.48
N GLY A 807 10.95 -9.69 -18.69
CA GLY A 807 10.02 -9.23 -17.67
C GLY A 807 9.12 -10.33 -17.12
N SER A 808 8.63 -11.23 -17.98
CA SER A 808 7.86 -12.42 -17.56
C SER A 808 8.71 -13.38 -16.71
N ILE A 809 9.97 -13.61 -17.12
CA ILE A 809 10.92 -14.43 -16.36
C ILE A 809 11.17 -13.83 -14.98
N LEU A 810 11.41 -12.53 -14.88
CA LEU A 810 11.60 -11.85 -13.61
C LEU A 810 10.41 -12.04 -12.65
N LYS A 811 9.18 -11.94 -13.16
CA LYS A 811 7.96 -12.17 -12.36
C LYS A 811 7.88 -13.58 -11.81
N VAL A 812 8.09 -14.59 -12.67
CA VAL A 812 8.01 -15.99 -12.26
C VAL A 812 9.15 -16.34 -11.33
N THR A 813 10.38 -15.86 -11.60
CA THR A 813 11.54 -16.04 -10.72
C THR A 813 11.29 -15.45 -9.34
N ASN A 814 10.65 -14.27 -9.24
CA ASN A 814 10.30 -13.67 -7.97
C ASN A 814 9.37 -14.55 -7.12
N ILE A 815 8.44 -15.26 -7.76
CA ILE A 815 7.58 -16.23 -7.07
C ILE A 815 8.39 -17.46 -6.67
N LEU A 816 9.12 -18.05 -7.62
CA LEU A 816 9.90 -19.28 -7.42
C LEU A 816 11.02 -19.11 -6.39
N SER A 817 11.63 -17.93 -6.28
CA SER A 817 12.72 -17.66 -5.31
C SER A 817 12.32 -17.88 -3.85
N SER A 818 11.04 -18.01 -3.54
CA SER A 818 10.55 -18.33 -2.21
C SER A 818 10.45 -19.83 -1.93
N PHE A 819 10.56 -20.68 -2.97
CA PHE A 819 10.56 -22.13 -2.85
C PHE A 819 11.99 -22.62 -2.69
N ASP A 820 12.20 -23.51 -1.72
CA ASP A 820 13.56 -24.01 -1.42
C ASP A 820 14.12 -24.84 -2.58
N GLU A 821 13.26 -25.53 -3.35
CA GLU A 821 13.60 -26.31 -4.52
C GLU A 821 14.22 -25.48 -5.65
N PHE A 822 13.87 -24.20 -5.75
CA PHE A 822 14.32 -23.35 -6.84
C PHE A 822 15.83 -23.08 -6.82
N LYS A 823 16.48 -23.11 -5.66
CA LYS A 823 17.91 -22.86 -5.54
C LYS A 823 18.77 -23.83 -6.35
N ASP A 824 18.32 -25.10 -6.44
CA ASP A 824 19.04 -26.17 -7.16
C ASP A 824 18.56 -26.32 -8.60
N GLU A 825 17.43 -25.72 -8.96
CA GLU A 825 16.78 -25.85 -10.28
C GLU A 825 16.80 -24.55 -11.10
N GLU A 826 17.55 -23.54 -10.68
CA GLU A 826 17.68 -22.29 -11.44
C GLU A 826 18.44 -22.53 -12.75
N LEU A 827 17.79 -22.25 -13.91
CA LEU A 827 18.30 -22.53 -15.23
C LEU A 827 19.20 -21.44 -15.81
N ILE A 828 19.17 -20.25 -15.26
CA ILE A 828 20.01 -19.13 -15.67
C ILE A 828 21.10 -19.00 -14.61
N ASN A 829 22.36 -19.18 -15.02
CA ASN A 829 23.47 -18.96 -14.09
C ASN A 829 23.62 -17.47 -13.75
N GLU A 830 24.28 -17.15 -12.65
CA GLU A 830 24.41 -15.78 -12.14
C GLU A 830 25.03 -14.82 -13.16
N ARG A 831 25.92 -15.31 -14.01
CA ARG A 831 26.57 -14.51 -15.04
C ARG A 831 25.59 -14.14 -16.17
N ASP A 832 24.91 -15.13 -16.77
CA ASP A 832 23.92 -14.89 -17.82
C ASP A 832 22.77 -14.02 -17.31
N LYS A 833 22.39 -14.21 -16.06
CA LYS A 833 21.38 -13.40 -15.36
C LYS A 833 21.80 -11.93 -15.31
N GLN A 834 23.06 -11.65 -14.98
CA GLN A 834 23.59 -10.29 -14.96
C GLN A 834 23.70 -9.69 -16.37
N ASP A 835 24.10 -10.50 -17.38
CA ASP A 835 24.16 -10.05 -18.76
C ASP A 835 22.77 -9.67 -19.30
N TYR A 836 21.77 -10.53 -19.17
CA TYR A 836 20.39 -10.22 -19.54
C TYR A 836 19.84 -9.03 -18.79
N HIS A 837 20.19 -8.90 -17.53
CA HIS A 837 19.77 -7.81 -16.67
C HIS A 837 20.36 -6.47 -17.12
N SER A 838 21.64 -6.45 -17.46
CA SER A 838 22.32 -5.26 -17.99
C SER A 838 21.70 -4.80 -19.29
N ILE A 839 21.40 -5.74 -20.21
CA ILE A 839 20.72 -5.44 -21.47
C ILE A 839 19.32 -4.86 -21.20
N TYR A 840 18.58 -5.44 -20.28
CA TYR A 840 17.24 -4.97 -19.94
C TYR A 840 17.26 -3.55 -19.37
N ILE A 841 18.23 -3.21 -18.50
CA ILE A 841 18.41 -1.87 -17.95
C ILE A 841 18.87 -0.89 -19.05
N GLU A 842 19.75 -1.32 -19.95
CA GLU A 842 20.21 -0.49 -21.07
C GLU A 842 19.06 -0.11 -21.99
N LEU A 843 18.28 -1.10 -22.43
CA LEU A 843 17.10 -0.88 -23.26
C LEU A 843 16.09 0.05 -22.55
N TYR A 844 15.88 -0.13 -21.26
CA TYR A 844 15.06 0.75 -20.47
C TYR A 844 15.53 2.21 -20.52
N ASN A 845 16.85 2.43 -20.34
CA ASN A 845 17.40 3.77 -20.38
C ASN A 845 17.38 4.37 -21.79
N GLU A 846 17.57 3.54 -22.83
CA GLU A 846 17.50 3.93 -24.23
C GLU A 846 16.09 4.35 -24.62
N PHE A 847 15.08 3.53 -24.36
CA PHE A 847 13.67 3.86 -24.62
C PHE A 847 13.21 5.10 -23.84
N ARG A 848 13.68 5.26 -22.62
CA ARG A 848 13.40 6.43 -21.81
C ARG A 848 14.05 7.71 -22.36
N ASN A 849 15.26 7.62 -22.93
CA ASN A 849 15.96 8.78 -23.50
C ASN A 849 15.43 9.14 -24.87
N ARG A 850 15.00 8.17 -25.68
CA ARG A 850 14.29 8.40 -26.96
C ARG A 850 12.98 9.14 -26.75
N SER A 851 12.18 8.74 -25.75
CA SER A 851 10.92 9.43 -25.42
C SER A 851 11.12 10.90 -24.99
N LYS A 852 12.35 11.30 -24.62
CA LYS A 852 12.70 12.69 -24.33
C LYS A 852 13.12 13.48 -25.56
N ARG A 853 13.55 12.84 -26.65
CA ARG A 853 14.12 13.50 -27.84
C ARG A 853 13.18 13.48 -29.04
N ASP A 854 12.40 12.45 -29.24
CA ASP A 854 11.54 12.27 -30.41
C ASP A 854 10.07 12.25 -30.01
N LYS A 855 9.25 13.01 -30.70
CA LYS A 855 7.78 13.10 -30.58
C LYS A 855 7.04 11.80 -30.94
N ALA A 856 7.73 10.70 -31.24
CA ALA A 856 7.18 9.45 -31.71
C ALA A 856 7.39 8.32 -30.69
N ASP A 857 6.41 7.89 -30.03
CA ASP A 857 5.67 6.63 -29.94
C ASP A 857 6.42 5.32 -29.64
N VAL A 858 7.68 5.32 -29.21
CA VAL A 858 8.45 4.09 -28.98
C VAL A 858 8.38 3.59 -27.53
N SER A 859 8.08 4.48 -26.57
CA SER A 859 8.01 4.11 -25.16
C SER A 859 6.65 3.55 -24.72
N GLU A 860 5.64 3.61 -25.59
CA GLU A 860 4.26 3.26 -25.25
C GLU A 860 4.03 1.73 -25.26
N ASP A 861 4.79 1.00 -26.03
CA ASP A 861 4.63 -0.46 -26.20
C ASP A 861 5.41 -1.32 -25.17
N VAL A 862 6.15 -0.69 -24.24
CA VAL A 862 7.07 -1.42 -23.38
C VAL A 862 6.82 -1.15 -21.90
N VAL A 863 6.40 -2.17 -21.18
CA VAL A 863 6.25 -2.17 -19.73
C VAL A 863 7.46 -2.81 -19.07
N PHE A 864 8.21 -2.04 -18.29
CA PHE A 864 9.38 -2.50 -17.56
C PHE A 864 9.07 -2.81 -16.10
N GLU A 865 9.47 -3.98 -15.63
CA GLU A 865 9.36 -4.41 -14.22
C GLU A 865 10.55 -3.88 -13.40
N MET A 866 10.67 -2.57 -13.28
CA MET A 866 11.86 -1.91 -12.73
C MET A 866 12.10 -2.14 -11.23
N GLU A 867 11.08 -2.47 -10.46
CA GLU A 867 11.29 -2.77 -9.04
C GLU A 867 11.87 -4.16 -8.84
N LEU A 868 11.51 -5.11 -9.70
CA LEU A 868 12.14 -6.43 -9.76
C LEU A 868 13.59 -6.33 -10.23
N ILE A 869 13.91 -5.36 -11.07
CA ILE A 869 15.26 -5.12 -11.59
C ILE A 869 16.16 -4.52 -10.52
N LYS A 870 15.67 -3.66 -9.67
CA LYS A 870 16.47 -3.08 -8.59
C LYS A 870 16.96 -4.11 -7.56
N SER A 871 16.42 -5.30 -7.59
CA SER A 871 16.81 -6.38 -6.69
C SER A 871 17.99 -7.22 -7.19
N ILE A 872 18.35 -7.08 -8.48
CA ILE A 872 19.53 -7.73 -9.05
C ILE A 872 20.53 -6.63 -9.42
N GLU A 873 21.45 -6.33 -8.54
CA GLU A 873 22.46 -5.29 -8.75
C GLU A 873 23.64 -5.84 -9.56
N VAL A 874 24.04 -5.10 -10.60
CA VAL A 874 25.36 -5.27 -11.23
C VAL A 874 26.37 -4.77 -10.22
N ASN A 875 26.99 -5.68 -9.48
CA ASN A 875 27.96 -5.37 -8.46
C ASN A 875 29.38 -5.19 -9.03
N ILE A 876 30.31 -4.71 -8.19
CA ILE A 876 31.70 -4.50 -8.60
C ILE A 876 32.40 -5.79 -8.99
N ASP A 877 32.05 -6.94 -8.38
CA ASP A 877 32.67 -8.22 -8.67
C ASP A 877 32.39 -8.69 -10.10
N TYR A 878 31.18 -8.42 -10.61
CA TYR A 878 30.84 -8.67 -12.01
C TYR A 878 31.69 -7.82 -12.95
N ILE A 879 31.86 -6.53 -12.66
CA ILE A 879 32.72 -5.64 -13.44
C ILE A 879 34.16 -6.14 -13.41
N LEU A 880 34.67 -6.53 -12.26
CA LEU A 880 36.02 -7.09 -12.14
C LEU A 880 36.18 -8.42 -12.89
N GLY A 881 35.14 -9.25 -12.96
CA GLY A 881 35.09 -10.44 -13.79
C GLY A 881 35.21 -10.14 -15.28
N LEU A 882 34.56 -9.07 -15.78
CA LEU A 882 34.71 -8.58 -17.16
C LEU A 882 36.10 -7.97 -17.39
N VAL A 883 36.63 -7.20 -16.43
CA VAL A 883 37.99 -6.63 -16.50
C VAL A 883 39.05 -7.72 -16.56
N LYS A 884 38.87 -8.80 -15.79
CA LYS A 884 39.77 -9.97 -15.86
C LYS A 884 39.76 -10.60 -17.24
N LYS A 885 38.60 -10.76 -17.88
CA LYS A 885 38.52 -11.27 -19.25
C LYS A 885 39.17 -10.34 -20.26
N TYR A 886 38.99 -9.05 -20.12
CA TYR A 886 39.66 -8.03 -20.94
C TYR A 886 41.17 -8.14 -20.77
N HIS A 887 41.66 -8.34 -19.57
CA HIS A 887 43.07 -8.56 -19.27
C HIS A 887 43.62 -9.86 -19.87
N GLU A 888 42.84 -10.97 -19.75
CA GLU A 888 43.18 -12.27 -20.35
C GLU A 888 43.22 -12.26 -21.91
N SER A 889 42.51 -11.34 -22.54
CA SER A 889 42.59 -11.07 -23.99
C SER A 889 43.78 -10.19 -24.39
N ASN A 890 44.78 -10.01 -23.52
CA ASN A 890 45.87 -9.07 -23.67
C ASN A 890 45.47 -7.62 -23.94
N MET A 891 44.29 -7.21 -23.43
CA MET A 891 43.72 -5.88 -23.60
C MET A 891 43.43 -5.47 -25.07
N GLU A 892 43.28 -6.42 -25.96
CA GLU A 892 43.04 -6.17 -27.39
C GLU A 892 41.55 -6.19 -27.75
N ASP A 893 40.71 -6.82 -26.92
CA ASP A 893 39.29 -6.99 -27.22
C ASP A 893 38.48 -5.74 -26.85
N LYS A 894 38.27 -4.87 -27.83
CA LYS A 894 37.49 -3.63 -27.65
C LYS A 894 36.00 -3.85 -27.35
N GLU A 895 35.43 -5.01 -27.69
CA GLU A 895 34.02 -5.32 -27.41
C GLU A 895 33.80 -5.57 -25.92
N ILE A 896 34.76 -6.25 -25.26
CA ILE A 896 34.70 -6.42 -23.80
C ILE A 896 34.79 -5.06 -23.10
N LEU A 897 35.66 -4.17 -23.57
CA LEU A 897 35.77 -2.83 -22.98
C LEU A 897 34.48 -2.02 -23.11
N VAL A 898 33.82 -2.08 -24.26
CA VAL A 898 32.50 -1.45 -24.45
C VAL A 898 31.45 -2.07 -23.54
N THR A 899 31.49 -3.41 -23.36
CA THR A 899 30.59 -4.12 -22.45
C THR A 899 30.80 -3.70 -20.98
N ILE A 900 32.04 -3.53 -20.54
CA ILE A 900 32.37 -2.99 -19.20
C ILE A 900 31.77 -1.58 -19.02
N GLN A 901 32.01 -0.69 -19.99
CA GLN A 901 31.48 0.67 -19.91
C GLN A 901 29.94 0.71 -19.85
N LYS A 902 29.29 -0.13 -20.62
CA LYS A 902 27.83 -0.27 -20.63
C LYS A 902 27.30 -0.81 -19.31
N ALA A 903 27.93 -1.86 -18.76
CA ALA A 903 27.57 -2.43 -17.47
C ALA A 903 27.73 -1.43 -16.31
N ILE A 904 28.82 -0.67 -16.28
CA ILE A 904 29.02 0.41 -15.29
C ILE A 904 27.93 1.48 -15.41
N MET A 905 27.60 1.90 -16.64
CA MET A 905 26.56 2.91 -16.87
C MET A 905 25.16 2.41 -16.54
N ALA A 906 24.91 1.11 -16.66
CA ALA A 906 23.64 0.48 -16.30
C ALA A 906 23.43 0.38 -14.79
N SER A 907 24.51 0.25 -14.01
CA SER A 907 24.43 0.19 -12.55
C SER A 907 24.26 1.57 -11.91
N PRO A 908 23.19 1.81 -11.12
CA PRO A 908 23.00 3.07 -10.41
C PRO A 908 24.16 3.38 -9.43
N ASP A 909 24.74 2.36 -8.81
CA ASP A 909 25.78 2.48 -7.79
C ASP A 909 27.19 2.60 -8.36
N LEU A 910 27.41 2.14 -9.58
CA LEU A 910 28.74 2.18 -10.23
C LEU A 910 28.88 3.33 -11.24
N ARG A 911 27.77 3.95 -11.64
CA ARG A 911 27.79 5.00 -12.68
C ARG A 911 28.62 6.22 -12.30
N ASN A 912 28.54 6.66 -11.05
CA ASN A 912 29.35 7.77 -10.51
C ASN A 912 30.80 7.37 -10.25
N LYS A 913 31.14 6.07 -10.34
CA LYS A 913 32.46 5.49 -10.12
C LYS A 913 33.17 5.12 -11.43
N LYS A 914 32.51 5.38 -12.58
CA LYS A 914 33.00 5.03 -13.91
C LYS A 914 34.45 5.48 -14.15
N ASP A 915 34.75 6.74 -13.83
CA ASP A 915 36.07 7.32 -14.09
C ASP A 915 37.18 6.64 -13.26
N LEU A 916 36.85 6.23 -12.02
CA LEU A 916 37.77 5.47 -11.17
C LEU A 916 38.04 4.07 -11.71
N ILE A 917 36.96 3.37 -12.13
CA ILE A 917 37.05 2.01 -12.67
C ILE A 917 37.80 2.02 -14.00
N MET A 918 37.53 3.01 -14.86
CA MET A 918 38.23 3.16 -16.14
C MET A 918 39.71 3.50 -15.93
N ALA A 919 40.04 4.40 -14.98
CA ALA A 919 41.45 4.69 -14.63
C ALA A 919 42.18 3.48 -14.07
N PHE A 920 41.46 2.60 -13.34
CA PHE A 920 42.03 1.30 -12.93
C PHE A 920 42.37 0.43 -14.12
N ILE A 921 41.39 0.26 -15.08
CA ILE A 921 41.62 -0.54 -16.28
C ILE A 921 42.82 -0.04 -17.10
N GLU A 922 42.98 1.29 -17.21
CA GLU A 922 44.12 1.88 -17.89
C GLU A 922 45.46 1.68 -17.14
N SER A 923 45.41 1.40 -15.84
CA SER A 923 46.62 1.16 -15.02
C SER A 923 47.10 -0.29 -15.01
N LEU A 924 46.30 -1.23 -15.60
CA LEU A 924 46.66 -2.64 -15.66
C LEU A 924 47.82 -2.91 -16.61
N ASP A 925 48.71 -3.83 -16.23
CA ASP A 925 49.77 -4.39 -17.08
C ASP A 925 49.64 -5.90 -17.23
N GLN A 926 50.43 -6.51 -18.06
CA GLN A 926 50.37 -7.96 -18.41
C GLN A 926 50.53 -8.90 -17.21
N ASN A 927 51.11 -8.45 -16.11
CA ASN A 927 51.37 -9.24 -14.91
C ASN A 927 50.40 -8.91 -13.76
N SER A 928 49.45 -8.01 -13.97
CA SER A 928 48.50 -7.53 -12.95
C SER A 928 47.56 -8.64 -12.47
N ASN A 929 47.32 -8.70 -11.14
CA ASN A 929 46.27 -9.47 -10.54
C ASN A 929 45.05 -8.56 -10.33
N VAL A 930 44.05 -8.66 -11.21
CA VAL A 930 42.94 -7.72 -11.29
C VAL A 930 42.28 -7.46 -9.95
N TYR A 931 42.04 -8.48 -9.13
CA TYR A 931 41.35 -8.29 -7.84
C TYR A 931 42.20 -7.59 -6.77
N SER A 932 43.42 -8.07 -6.55
CA SER A 932 44.33 -7.46 -5.52
C SER A 932 44.78 -6.05 -5.92
N ASP A 933 45.01 -5.86 -7.22
CA ASP A 933 45.48 -4.58 -7.74
C ASP A 933 44.37 -3.53 -7.73
N PHE A 934 43.09 -3.97 -7.96
CA PHE A 934 41.93 -3.11 -7.83
C PHE A 934 41.79 -2.58 -6.40
N GLU A 935 41.88 -3.44 -5.39
CA GLU A 935 41.74 -3.06 -4.00
C GLU A 935 42.86 -2.07 -3.60
N SER A 936 44.09 -2.38 -3.99
CA SER A 936 45.26 -1.50 -3.72
C SER A 936 45.13 -0.15 -4.43
N PHE A 937 44.67 -0.13 -5.68
CA PHE A 937 44.46 1.07 -6.47
C PHE A 937 43.34 1.93 -5.86
N MET A 938 42.20 1.35 -5.47
CA MET A 938 41.08 2.08 -4.90
C MET A 938 41.44 2.70 -3.54
N ASN A 939 42.16 1.96 -2.69
CA ASN A 939 42.62 2.47 -1.39
C ASN A 939 43.63 3.60 -1.55
N SER A 940 44.54 3.51 -2.53
CA SER A 940 45.48 4.60 -2.84
C SER A 940 44.77 5.87 -3.32
N LYS A 941 43.77 5.73 -4.21
CA LYS A 941 42.98 6.84 -4.75
C LYS A 941 42.06 7.45 -3.70
N LYS A 942 41.46 6.64 -2.83
CA LYS A 942 40.67 7.08 -1.67
C LYS A 942 41.51 7.99 -0.76
N LYS A 943 42.71 7.56 -0.41
CA LYS A 943 43.60 8.33 0.45
C LYS A 943 44.06 9.64 -0.20
N GLU A 944 44.48 9.59 -1.47
CA GLU A 944 44.90 10.75 -2.25
C GLU A 944 43.80 11.83 -2.32
N GLU A 945 42.54 11.41 -2.58
CA GLU A 945 41.45 12.36 -2.73
C GLU A 945 41.00 12.95 -1.39
N LEU A 946 41.03 12.13 -0.30
CA LEU A 946 40.74 12.62 1.03
C LEU A 946 41.80 13.61 1.51
N ASP A 947 43.06 13.33 1.30
CA ASP A 947 44.17 14.25 1.65
C ASP A 947 44.04 15.58 0.87
N LYS A 948 43.60 15.54 -0.37
CA LYS A 948 43.31 16.73 -1.17
C LYS A 948 42.15 17.55 -0.59
N ILE A 949 41.05 16.92 -0.19
CA ILE A 949 39.91 17.61 0.44
C ILE A 949 40.37 18.26 1.77
N ILE A 950 41.12 17.52 2.57
CA ILE A 950 41.69 18.04 3.84
C ILE A 950 42.54 19.28 3.60
N PHE A 951 43.42 19.22 2.61
CA PHE A 951 44.30 20.35 2.26
C PHE A 951 43.53 21.55 1.71
N ASP A 952 42.63 21.33 0.76
CA ASP A 952 41.86 22.40 0.08
C ASP A 952 40.91 23.13 1.02
N GLU A 953 40.31 22.43 1.99
CA GLU A 953 39.40 23.05 2.94
C GLU A 953 40.03 23.34 4.32
N GLY A 954 41.29 22.96 4.50
CA GLY A 954 42.08 23.22 5.73
C GLY A 954 41.57 22.47 6.94
N LEU A 955 41.08 21.20 6.73
CA LEU A 955 40.48 20.40 7.78
C LEU A 955 41.52 19.79 8.73
N ASN A 956 41.10 19.40 9.95
CA ASN A 956 41.94 18.65 10.86
C ASN A 956 42.11 17.21 10.31
N LYS A 957 43.36 16.86 9.98
CA LYS A 957 43.65 15.59 9.29
C LYS A 957 43.22 14.37 10.10
N GLU A 958 43.61 14.29 11.36
CA GLU A 958 43.35 13.13 12.24
C GLU A 958 41.86 12.95 12.52
N GLU A 959 41.16 14.03 12.83
CA GLU A 959 39.72 14.02 13.08
C GLU A 959 38.93 13.71 11.80
N THR A 960 39.37 14.17 10.62
CA THR A 960 38.70 13.89 9.34
C THR A 960 38.85 12.43 8.94
N TYR A 961 40.04 11.84 9.15
CA TYR A 961 40.25 10.41 8.92
C TYR A 961 39.34 9.57 9.81
N ASN A 962 39.33 9.83 11.12
CA ASN A 962 38.47 9.13 12.08
C ASN A 962 36.98 9.30 11.77
N PHE A 963 36.55 10.48 11.28
CA PHE A 963 35.18 10.75 10.88
C PHE A 963 34.78 9.93 9.65
N ILE A 964 35.66 9.88 8.64
CA ILE A 964 35.39 9.12 7.40
C ILE A 964 35.44 7.62 7.63
N GLU A 965 36.40 7.10 8.43
CA GLU A 965 36.44 5.66 8.80
C GLU A 965 35.11 5.23 9.44
N ARG A 966 34.61 6.00 10.42
CA ARG A 966 33.31 5.74 11.04
C ARG A 966 32.16 5.83 10.04
N ALA A 967 32.20 6.79 9.10
CA ALA A 967 31.19 6.89 8.07
C ALA A 967 31.13 5.64 7.17
N PHE A 968 32.31 5.08 6.81
CA PHE A 968 32.37 3.85 6.03
C PHE A 968 31.91 2.62 6.83
N GLU A 969 32.28 2.50 8.09
CA GLU A 969 31.79 1.42 8.98
C GLU A 969 30.28 1.49 9.20
N GLN A 970 29.69 2.68 9.31
CA GLN A 970 28.27 2.89 9.54
C GLN A 970 27.43 2.91 8.24
N GLY A 971 28.08 2.97 7.07
CA GLY A 971 27.42 3.08 5.77
C GLY A 971 26.75 4.44 5.52
N ARG A 972 27.11 5.48 6.26
CA ARG A 972 26.55 6.84 6.12
C ARG A 972 27.47 7.92 6.69
N VAL A 973 27.40 9.11 6.11
CA VAL A 973 28.05 10.31 6.66
C VAL A 973 27.11 11.03 7.61
N GLU A 974 27.54 11.28 8.84
CA GLU A 974 26.75 12.08 9.79
C GLU A 974 26.85 13.57 9.45
N THR A 975 25.72 14.17 9.09
CA THR A 975 25.65 15.59 8.69
C THR A 975 25.34 16.54 9.86
N ASN A 976 24.82 15.97 10.97
CA ASN A 976 24.41 16.73 12.17
C ASN A 976 25.25 16.32 13.37
N GLY A 977 25.59 17.25 14.23
CA GLY A 977 26.30 16.97 15.48
C GLY A 977 27.59 17.77 15.66
N THR A 978 28.30 17.50 16.76
CA THR A 978 29.58 18.15 17.15
C THR A 978 30.75 17.62 16.35
N GLU A 979 30.66 16.42 15.78
CA GLU A 979 31.74 15.74 15.04
C GLU A 979 32.15 16.53 13.79
N VAL A 980 31.17 17.01 13.00
CA VAL A 980 31.48 17.86 11.85
C VAL A 980 32.15 19.19 12.26
N SER A 981 31.87 19.65 13.45
CA SER A 981 32.52 20.89 13.96
C SER A 981 33.98 20.67 14.37
N ASN A 982 34.35 19.45 14.73
CA ASN A 982 35.73 19.08 15.15
C ASN A 982 36.70 18.96 13.95
N ILE A 983 36.17 18.59 12.78
CA ILE A 983 36.97 18.50 11.55
C ILE A 983 37.25 19.86 10.92
N LEU A 984 36.43 20.87 11.21
CA LEU A 984 36.58 22.22 10.64
C LEU A 984 37.76 22.98 11.25
N PRO A 985 38.47 23.81 10.47
CA PRO A 985 39.53 24.65 11.00
C PRO A 985 39.03 25.60 12.08
N ALA A 986 39.91 25.93 13.03
CA ALA A 986 39.63 26.93 14.05
C ALA A 986 39.34 28.28 13.40
N MET A 987 38.11 28.78 13.54
CA MET A 987 37.72 30.10 13.01
C MET A 987 37.77 31.16 14.10
N ASN A 988 38.14 32.39 13.73
CA ASN A 988 38.16 33.54 14.61
C ASN A 988 36.75 33.82 15.19
N MET A 989 36.70 34.22 16.47
CA MET A 989 35.48 34.55 17.20
C MET A 989 34.60 35.65 16.53
N PHE A 990 35.12 36.38 15.56
CA PHE A 990 34.45 37.49 14.86
C PHE A 990 33.94 37.12 13.46
N THR A 991 34.01 35.85 13.03
CA THR A 991 33.50 35.45 11.74
C THR A 991 31.95 35.39 11.80
N PRO A 992 31.23 36.02 10.84
CA PRO A 992 29.78 35.95 10.82
C PRO A 992 29.24 34.51 10.83
N THR A 993 28.16 34.27 11.55
CA THR A 993 27.55 32.95 11.71
C THR A 993 27.16 32.30 10.37
N ASN A 994 26.78 33.11 9.37
CA ASN A 994 26.45 32.65 8.02
C ASN A 994 27.66 32.03 7.30
N ASP A 995 28.83 32.63 7.38
CA ASP A 995 30.02 32.14 6.68
C ASP A 995 30.51 30.81 7.25
N ARG A 996 30.29 30.60 8.55
CA ARG A 996 30.60 29.31 9.21
C ARG A 996 29.66 28.19 8.79
N GLN A 997 28.36 28.52 8.63
CA GLN A 997 27.39 27.55 8.20
C GLN A 997 27.57 27.18 6.72
N GLU A 998 27.87 28.15 5.87
CA GLU A 998 28.18 27.90 4.47
C GLU A 998 29.44 27.04 4.31
N LYS A 999 30.46 27.31 5.06
CA LYS A 999 31.70 26.48 5.02
C LYS A 999 31.45 25.08 5.52
N LYS A 1000 30.63 24.91 6.60
CA LYS A 1000 30.22 23.61 7.13
C LYS A 1000 29.45 22.82 6.06
N ASN A 1001 28.47 23.43 5.41
CA ASN A 1001 27.67 22.76 4.37
C ASN A 1001 28.55 22.37 3.17
N LYS A 1002 29.43 23.24 2.71
CA LYS A 1002 30.36 22.94 1.61
C LYS A 1002 31.32 21.77 1.94
N VAL A 1003 31.79 21.68 3.16
CA VAL A 1003 32.65 20.55 3.60
C VAL A 1003 31.84 19.28 3.66
N ILE A 1004 30.62 19.32 4.21
CA ILE A 1004 29.71 18.16 4.26
C ILE A 1004 29.40 17.66 2.84
N ASP A 1005 29.08 18.56 1.91
CA ASP A 1005 28.77 18.19 0.52
C ASP A 1005 29.97 17.48 -0.13
N LYS A 1006 31.17 17.99 0.04
CA LYS A 1006 32.39 17.36 -0.48
C LYS A 1006 32.68 15.99 0.16
N LEU A 1007 32.46 15.85 1.47
CA LEU A 1007 32.66 14.57 2.15
C LEU A 1007 31.55 13.55 1.80
N LEU A 1008 30.34 13.99 1.53
CA LEU A 1008 29.27 13.16 1.00
C LEU A 1008 29.60 12.68 -0.42
N GLU A 1009 30.07 13.57 -1.29
CA GLU A 1009 30.47 13.23 -2.66
C GLU A 1009 31.67 12.26 -2.66
N PHE A 1010 32.62 12.46 -1.78
CA PHE A 1010 33.73 11.53 -1.54
C PHE A 1010 33.27 10.18 -1.02
N PHE A 1011 32.38 10.16 -0.05
CA PHE A 1011 31.81 8.92 0.51
C PHE A 1011 31.06 8.14 -0.57
N ASP A 1012 30.15 8.77 -1.30
CA ASP A 1012 29.37 8.13 -2.37
C ASP A 1012 30.27 7.58 -3.51
N LYS A 1013 31.41 8.21 -3.73
CA LYS A 1013 32.36 7.80 -4.76
C LYS A 1013 33.12 6.54 -4.39
N PHE A 1014 33.51 6.35 -3.12
CA PHE A 1014 34.35 5.24 -2.68
C PHE A 1014 33.62 4.16 -1.90
N PHE A 1015 32.45 4.48 -1.36
CA PHE A 1015 31.65 3.50 -0.62
C PHE A 1015 31.23 2.33 -1.52
N SER A 1016 31.28 1.12 -1.03
CA SER A 1016 31.02 -0.17 -1.71
C SER A 1016 32.08 -0.64 -2.72
N ILE A 1017 33.13 0.13 -3.01
CA ILE A 1017 34.21 -0.28 -3.93
C ILE A 1017 35.62 -0.24 -3.33
N SER A 1018 35.77 0.23 -2.10
CA SER A 1018 37.04 0.26 -1.36
C SER A 1018 36.86 -0.38 0.03
N SER A 1019 37.97 -0.73 0.70
CA SER A 1019 37.93 -1.22 2.08
C SER A 1019 37.39 -0.15 3.03
N ASP A 1020 36.80 -0.57 4.17
CA ASP A 1020 36.29 0.35 5.20
C ASP A 1020 37.43 1.10 5.93
N LYS A 1021 38.67 0.61 5.84
CA LYS A 1021 39.85 1.25 6.41
C LYS A 1021 40.51 2.21 5.44
N LEU A 1022 41.04 3.31 5.97
CA LEU A 1022 41.80 4.34 5.22
C LEU A 1022 43.29 4.07 5.21
#